data_a648346b44eb7849101b6fe8044512c7
#
_entry.id   a648346b44eb7849101b6fe8044512c7
#
_cell.length_a   1.000
_cell.length_b   1.000
_cell.length_c   1.000
_cell.angle_alpha   90.00
_cell.angle_beta   90.00
_cell.angle_gamma   90.00
#
_symmetry.space_group_name_H-M   'P 1'
#
loop_
_entity.id
_entity.type
_entity.pdbx_description
1 polymer ?
#
loop_
_entity_poly.entity_id
_entity_poly.type
_entity_poly.pdbx_seq_one_letter_code
_entity_poly.pdbx_strand_id
1 'polypeptide(L)'
;MKSTLIPQQPTTQPRPWQRALALCLVVLLACPPAVARGGGRAGMDALMEEPDMLAPTRANMPANILWSSEQTLQIQGSTVAGSAFGQNGQIDISVGKDSVAGSPIGMTLGKPQYSATGEMVVPLLGVASNARIKGVNAVPAVRAVLGRVDLLPKLHALKTVEVPPVPDLNAFIRDKKSAIELGKALFWESNAGSDGNACASCHFAAGADSRMKNQLGPGLRAGDHTFSRNFQAAESAILTNKSSKGEQEEGHKFKSTASGGGGANYTLVASDFPFHRLADPLDRNSTLLFDSDDVVSSQGTFAGDLLSVASNGVENCKNRPLDEFSVGGMLVRKVAPRNAPTVINAVFNHRNFWDGRANNVFNGNNPFGDRDPDARVLDMLSDGRVVPVRMALSNASLASQAVGPALSDFEMSCSGKSFKTLGRKVLAMRALANQSVHAQDSVLAALVSSTGKGLKDTYADMVKRAFHPRWWAGTGSYAGFTQMESNFAMIWGISIMMYESTLISDEAPIDRFLGWPGQAGDIKALGAAEQRGLAIFRDKGMCASCHKGAEFTSAATGLQPQRDTNLTEQMFVGLGQIGLYDNGYYNIGVRPSQEDIGVGDIDPWGNALSFTRQFLGMVSGKPAPDAFQVRPCLFSILSDARECWTPPSPELTRSGVDGAFKTPTLRNVSLTKPYFHNGSRISLEQVVEFYNRGGDRRGPDGNDSSGYSGPNAAGGGTSNSHPSIRSLGLTAQEQKDLVAFLRNGLTDRRVACQQAPFDHPALRLSNGHTGDHIKIEQNGVTGKGRDDYLDLPAVGSNGVSSGQCLRNDDGSAV
;
A
#
# COMPACT_ATOMS: atom_id res chain seq x y z
N MET A 1 -33.03 44.07 39.13
CA MET A 1 -34.50 44.10 39.04
C MET A 1 -34.91 43.43 37.75
N LYS A 2 -35.62 42.33 37.85
CA LYS A 2 -36.68 41.75 37.00
C LYS A 2 -36.36 41.55 35.51
N SER A 3 -36.65 40.50 34.81
CA SER A 3 -37.30 39.24 35.12
C SER A 3 -37.21 38.31 33.90
N THR A 4 -36.99 37.07 34.17
CA THR A 4 -37.31 35.84 33.45
C THR A 4 -38.42 35.86 32.40
N LEU A 5 -38.20 35.24 31.23
CA LEU A 5 -39.22 34.49 30.49
C LEU A 5 -38.56 33.31 29.75
N ILE A 6 -38.94 32.11 30.12
CA ILE A 6 -38.67 30.82 29.48
C ILE A 6 -39.77 30.59 28.43
N PRO A 7 -39.48 30.14 27.21
CA PRO A 7 -40.50 29.54 26.33
C PRO A 7 -40.51 28.01 26.49
N GLN A 8 -41.68 27.47 26.57
CA GLN A 8 -42.04 26.06 26.65
C GLN A 8 -41.71 25.30 25.39
N GLN A 9 -41.29 24.04 25.56
CA GLN A 9 -41.13 23.06 24.47
C GLN A 9 -42.50 22.51 24.01
N PRO A 10 -42.66 22.20 22.71
CA PRO A 10 -43.80 21.42 22.22
C PRO A 10 -43.54 19.92 22.36
N THR A 11 -44.50 19.21 22.89
CA THR A 11 -44.58 17.75 22.98
C THR A 11 -44.70 17.14 21.57
N THR A 12 -43.76 16.29 21.16
CA THR A 12 -43.88 15.46 19.96
C THR A 12 -44.10 14.00 20.36
N GLN A 13 -45.15 13.39 19.80
CA GLN A 13 -45.45 11.97 19.94
C GLN A 13 -44.39 11.09 19.28
N PRO A 14 -44.09 9.90 19.77
CA PRO A 14 -43.07 9.02 19.24
C PRO A 14 -43.51 8.32 17.93
N ARG A 15 -42.60 8.19 17.00
CA ARG A 15 -42.79 7.55 15.70
C ARG A 15 -42.92 6.01 15.79
N PRO A 16 -43.57 5.35 14.80
CA PRO A 16 -44.04 3.95 14.88
C PRO A 16 -42.98 2.85 15.07
N TRP A 17 -41.70 3.11 14.82
CA TRP A 17 -40.65 2.10 14.93
C TRP A 17 -40.20 1.78 16.36
N GLN A 18 -40.54 2.63 17.33
CA GLN A 18 -40.28 2.35 18.77
C GLN A 18 -41.20 1.31 19.38
N ARG A 19 -42.27 0.89 18.70
CA ARG A 19 -43.17 -0.19 19.16
C ARG A 19 -42.75 -1.59 18.74
N ALA A 20 -41.80 -1.73 17.81
CA ALA A 20 -41.28 -3.03 17.35
C ALA A 20 -40.21 -3.59 18.30
N LEU A 21 -39.48 -2.74 19.02
CA LEU A 21 -38.42 -3.20 19.96
C LEU A 21 -38.93 -3.78 21.27
N ALA A 22 -40.20 -3.48 21.67
CA ALA A 22 -40.78 -3.97 22.93
C ALA A 22 -41.36 -5.39 22.80
N LEU A 23 -41.58 -5.92 21.60
CA LEU A 23 -42.13 -7.25 21.38
C LEU A 23 -41.10 -8.37 21.23
N CYS A 24 -39.83 -8.03 20.93
CA CYS A 24 -38.73 -9.01 20.83
C CYS A 24 -38.11 -9.40 22.18
N LEU A 25 -38.36 -8.65 23.23
CA LEU A 25 -37.74 -8.91 24.56
C LEU A 25 -38.51 -9.88 25.47
N VAL A 26 -39.71 -10.33 25.07
CA VAL A 26 -40.57 -11.20 25.90
C VAL A 26 -40.50 -12.69 25.52
N VAL A 27 -39.85 -13.05 24.43
CA VAL A 27 -39.78 -14.45 23.97
C VAL A 27 -38.47 -15.15 24.36
N LEU A 28 -37.55 -14.49 25.04
CA LEU A 28 -36.22 -15.05 25.41
C LEU A 28 -36.11 -15.55 26.86
N LEU A 29 -37.21 -15.68 27.59
CA LEU A 29 -37.21 -16.10 29.00
C LEU A 29 -37.87 -17.45 29.30
N ALA A 30 -37.96 -18.34 28.34
CA ALA A 30 -38.52 -19.68 28.58
C ALA A 30 -37.75 -20.79 27.89
N CYS A 31 -36.51 -21.07 28.34
CA CYS A 31 -35.85 -22.35 28.14
C CYS A 31 -35.07 -22.74 29.40
N PRO A 32 -35.24 -23.96 29.91
CA PRO A 32 -34.57 -24.43 31.14
C PRO A 32 -33.08 -24.74 30.87
N PRO A 33 -32.21 -24.62 31.89
CA PRO A 33 -30.78 -24.88 31.73
C PRO A 33 -30.51 -26.38 31.58
N ALA A 34 -29.91 -26.77 30.42
CA ALA A 34 -29.33 -28.09 30.24
C ALA A 34 -27.97 -28.15 30.95
N VAL A 35 -27.87 -29.15 31.83
CA VAL A 35 -26.70 -29.44 32.67
C VAL A 35 -25.46 -29.73 31.81
N ALA A 36 -24.43 -28.92 31.95
CA ALA A 36 -23.10 -29.21 31.44
C ALA A 36 -22.45 -30.35 32.22
N ARG A 37 -22.20 -31.48 31.61
CA ARG A 37 -21.22 -32.45 32.09
C ARG A 37 -20.05 -32.53 31.14
N GLY A 38 -18.86 -32.32 31.68
CA GLY A 38 -17.53 -32.35 31.23
C GLY A 38 -17.24 -33.11 29.91
N GLY A 39 -16.70 -32.40 28.95
CA GLY A 39 -16.01 -32.90 27.81
C GLY A 39 -14.65 -32.23 27.76
N GLY A 40 -13.61 -33.08 27.79
CA GLY A 40 -12.24 -32.61 28.00
C GLY A 40 -11.62 -31.86 26.83
N ARG A 41 -10.46 -31.31 27.12
CA ARG A 41 -9.56 -30.55 26.29
C ARG A 41 -9.19 -31.14 24.90
N ALA A 42 -9.63 -32.33 24.56
CA ALA A 42 -9.27 -33.01 23.31
C ALA A 42 -9.93 -32.45 22.05
N GLY A 43 -10.97 -31.63 22.15
CA GLY A 43 -11.65 -31.06 20.98
C GLY A 43 -11.06 -29.77 20.43
N MET A 44 -10.23 -29.08 21.21
CA MET A 44 -9.59 -27.81 20.77
C MET A 44 -8.22 -28.04 20.14
N ASP A 45 -7.50 -29.08 20.54
CA ASP A 45 -6.18 -29.41 20.01
C ASP A 45 -6.24 -29.91 18.56
N ALA A 46 -7.34 -30.57 18.17
CA ALA A 46 -7.53 -31.01 16.79
C ALA A 46 -7.80 -29.90 15.78
N LEU A 47 -8.25 -28.73 16.23
CA LEU A 47 -8.44 -27.52 15.40
C LEU A 47 -7.16 -26.70 15.26
N MET A 48 -6.14 -26.98 16.07
CA MET A 48 -4.90 -26.20 16.11
C MET A 48 -3.75 -26.82 15.28
N GLU A 49 -3.89 -28.09 14.84
CA GLU A 49 -2.83 -28.77 14.08
C GLU A 49 -2.84 -28.52 12.57
N GLU A 50 -3.83 -27.83 12.00
CA GLU A 50 -3.88 -27.59 10.56
C GLU A 50 -3.65 -26.13 10.19
N PRO A 51 -2.40 -25.73 9.88
CA PRO A 51 -2.09 -24.41 9.31
C PRO A 51 -2.71 -24.20 7.91
N ASP A 52 -3.33 -25.22 7.35
CA ASP A 52 -3.97 -25.21 6.03
C ASP A 52 -5.35 -24.53 5.98
N MET A 53 -5.92 -24.16 7.13
CA MET A 53 -7.25 -23.52 7.21
C MET A 53 -7.35 -22.14 6.54
N LEU A 54 -6.24 -21.55 6.12
CA LEU A 54 -6.21 -20.19 5.57
C LEU A 54 -5.84 -20.11 4.09
N ALA A 55 -5.58 -21.25 3.45
CA ALA A 55 -5.29 -21.29 2.04
C ALA A 55 -6.52 -21.76 1.25
N PRO A 56 -7.22 -20.87 0.53
CA PRO A 56 -8.47 -21.22 -0.17
C PRO A 56 -8.34 -22.31 -1.23
N THR A 57 -7.14 -22.81 -1.47
CA THR A 57 -6.82 -23.65 -2.60
C THR A 57 -6.38 -25.06 -2.24
N ARG A 58 -6.39 -25.43 -0.96
CA ARG A 58 -5.95 -26.77 -0.55
C ARG A 58 -7.12 -27.70 -0.24
N ALA A 59 -6.98 -28.96 -0.64
CA ALA A 59 -7.96 -30.01 -0.39
C ALA A 59 -8.30 -30.26 1.10
N ASN A 60 -7.50 -29.68 2.01
CA ASN A 60 -7.64 -29.84 3.46
C ASN A 60 -8.27 -28.60 4.12
N MET A 61 -8.80 -27.63 3.35
CA MET A 61 -9.56 -26.54 3.97
C MET A 61 -10.85 -27.09 4.59
N PRO A 62 -11.24 -26.52 5.74
CA PRO A 62 -12.58 -26.76 6.24
C PRO A 62 -13.57 -26.40 5.16
N ALA A 63 -14.42 -27.32 4.87
CA ALA A 63 -15.31 -27.26 3.75
C ALA A 63 -16.29 -26.07 3.82
N ASN A 64 -16.56 -25.57 5.02
CA ASN A 64 -17.36 -24.36 5.26
C ASN A 64 -16.72 -23.05 4.73
N ILE A 65 -15.40 -23.04 4.46
CA ILE A 65 -14.74 -21.90 3.81
C ILE A 65 -14.90 -21.92 2.29
N LEU A 66 -15.08 -23.10 1.73
CA LEU A 66 -15.24 -23.32 0.29
C LEU A 66 -16.68 -23.15 -0.18
N TRP A 67 -17.62 -22.95 0.75
CA TRP A 67 -19.03 -23.05 0.44
C TRP A 67 -19.82 -21.88 0.99
N SER A 68 -20.44 -21.09 0.14
CA SER A 68 -21.41 -20.10 0.53
C SER A 68 -22.84 -20.57 0.24
N SER A 69 -23.83 -20.03 0.91
CA SER A 69 -25.24 -20.34 0.72
C SER A 69 -25.77 -20.08 -0.70
N GLU A 70 -25.02 -19.36 -1.52
CA GLU A 70 -25.38 -19.03 -2.90
C GLU A 70 -24.76 -19.99 -3.93
N GLN A 71 -24.00 -20.96 -3.50
CA GLN A 71 -23.31 -21.88 -4.41
C GLN A 71 -24.14 -23.11 -4.71
N THR A 72 -24.18 -23.49 -5.97
CA THR A 72 -24.89 -24.66 -6.44
C THR A 72 -23.89 -25.70 -6.93
N LEU A 73 -24.09 -26.94 -6.50
CA LEU A 73 -23.37 -28.11 -6.98
C LEU A 73 -24.15 -28.71 -8.15
N GLN A 74 -23.53 -28.87 -9.31
CA GLN A 74 -24.13 -29.61 -10.43
C GLN A 74 -23.66 -31.05 -10.41
N ILE A 75 -24.58 -31.99 -10.30
CA ILE A 75 -24.36 -33.42 -10.40
C ILE A 75 -25.15 -33.96 -11.58
N GLN A 76 -24.45 -34.34 -12.68
CA GLN A 76 -25.08 -34.89 -13.90
C GLN A 76 -26.32 -34.12 -14.38
N GLY A 77 -26.25 -32.76 -14.41
CA GLY A 77 -27.34 -31.91 -14.86
C GLY A 77 -28.38 -31.56 -13.81
N SER A 78 -28.27 -32.07 -12.60
CA SER A 78 -29.11 -31.66 -11.48
C SER A 78 -28.40 -30.67 -10.58
N THR A 79 -29.10 -29.62 -10.17
CA THR A 79 -28.58 -28.59 -9.25
C THR A 79 -28.90 -28.97 -7.83
N VAL A 80 -27.87 -29.00 -6.98
CA VAL A 80 -27.98 -29.33 -5.56
C VAL A 80 -27.44 -28.18 -4.73
N ALA A 81 -28.22 -27.70 -3.78
CA ALA A 81 -27.76 -26.69 -2.82
C ALA A 81 -26.94 -27.35 -1.71
N GLY A 82 -25.74 -26.88 -1.49
CA GLY A 82 -24.90 -27.37 -0.41
C GLY A 82 -25.16 -26.65 0.89
N SER A 83 -25.14 -27.38 2.00
CA SER A 83 -25.49 -26.83 3.31
C SER A 83 -24.38 -26.90 4.35
N ALA A 84 -23.46 -27.81 4.28
CA ALA A 84 -22.33 -27.90 5.20
C ALA A 84 -21.29 -28.93 4.73
N PHE A 85 -20.07 -28.74 5.18
CA PHE A 85 -19.01 -29.72 5.02
C PHE A 85 -18.71 -30.37 6.36
N GLY A 86 -18.67 -31.68 6.38
CA GLY A 86 -18.26 -32.45 7.54
C GLY A 86 -16.75 -32.39 7.76
N GLN A 87 -16.31 -32.73 8.97
CA GLN A 87 -14.89 -32.98 9.24
C GLN A 87 -14.30 -34.02 8.28
N ASN A 88 -13.07 -33.88 7.88
CA ASN A 88 -12.37 -34.74 6.96
C ASN A 88 -12.72 -34.61 5.46
N GLY A 89 -13.18 -33.46 5.01
CA GLY A 89 -13.40 -33.20 3.58
C GLY A 89 -14.64 -33.90 3.01
N GLN A 90 -15.60 -34.25 3.83
CA GLN A 90 -16.91 -34.71 3.42
C GLN A 90 -17.87 -33.56 3.20
N ILE A 91 -18.65 -33.61 2.14
CA ILE A 91 -19.70 -32.63 1.85
C ILE A 91 -21.04 -33.25 2.31
N ASP A 92 -21.74 -32.54 3.17
CA ASP A 92 -23.12 -32.82 3.49
C ASP A 92 -24.04 -32.03 2.58
N ILE A 93 -24.74 -32.72 1.68
CA ILE A 93 -25.60 -32.11 0.70
C ILE A 93 -27.06 -32.37 1.06
N SER A 94 -27.86 -31.30 1.16
CA SER A 94 -29.32 -31.41 1.16
C SER A 94 -29.83 -31.25 -0.27
N VAL A 95 -30.53 -32.24 -0.76
CA VAL A 95 -31.14 -32.21 -2.09
C VAL A 95 -32.58 -31.70 -1.95
N GLY A 96 -32.90 -30.56 -2.61
CA GLY A 96 -34.13 -29.79 -2.66
C GLY A 96 -35.45 -30.37 -2.13
N LYS A 97 -36.59 -29.72 -2.33
CA LYS A 97 -37.87 -30.02 -1.70
C LYS A 97 -38.38 -31.48 -1.83
N ASP A 98 -37.82 -32.24 -2.76
CA ASP A 98 -38.17 -33.66 -2.99
C ASP A 98 -37.13 -34.64 -2.44
N SER A 99 -36.17 -34.18 -1.66
CA SER A 99 -35.17 -35.01 -1.03
C SER A 99 -35.79 -35.74 0.17
N VAL A 100 -35.40 -37.01 0.39
CA VAL A 100 -35.70 -37.71 1.62
C VAL A 100 -35.12 -36.92 2.78
N ALA A 101 -35.98 -36.26 3.53
CA ALA A 101 -35.58 -35.40 4.61
C ALA A 101 -34.63 -36.16 5.57
N GLY A 102 -33.44 -35.57 5.79
CA GLY A 102 -32.70 -35.77 7.01
C GLY A 102 -31.48 -36.67 6.98
N SER A 103 -30.96 -37.13 5.81
CA SER A 103 -29.72 -37.90 5.81
C SER A 103 -28.61 -37.14 5.05
N PRO A 104 -27.54 -36.70 5.69
CA PRO A 104 -26.40 -36.14 5.03
C PRO A 104 -25.75 -37.15 4.10
N ILE A 105 -25.40 -36.74 2.88
CA ILE A 105 -24.68 -37.55 1.92
C ILE A 105 -23.19 -37.30 2.08
N GLY A 106 -22.48 -38.26 2.64
CA GLY A 106 -21.02 -38.18 2.73
C GLY A 106 -20.38 -38.35 1.34
N MET A 107 -19.64 -37.40 0.90
CA MET A 107 -18.89 -37.42 -0.36
C MET A 107 -17.40 -37.24 -0.10
N THR A 108 -16.56 -38.02 -0.78
CA THR A 108 -15.12 -37.86 -0.72
C THR A 108 -14.69 -37.03 -1.93
N LEU A 109 -14.02 -35.92 -1.69
CA LEU A 109 -13.53 -35.02 -2.72
C LEU A 109 -12.08 -35.33 -3.10
N GLY A 110 -11.78 -35.19 -4.37
CA GLY A 110 -10.41 -35.18 -4.87
C GLY A 110 -9.75 -33.81 -4.71
N LYS A 111 -8.49 -33.71 -5.10
CA LYS A 111 -7.76 -32.44 -5.10
C LYS A 111 -8.42 -31.46 -6.08
N PRO A 112 -8.62 -30.20 -5.67
CA PRO A 112 -9.10 -29.15 -6.55
C PRO A 112 -8.21 -28.97 -7.78
N GLN A 113 -8.83 -28.78 -8.93
CA GLN A 113 -8.18 -28.41 -10.19
C GLN A 113 -8.76 -27.07 -10.64
N TYR A 114 -7.91 -26.16 -11.10
CA TYR A 114 -8.32 -24.83 -11.54
C TYR A 114 -8.18 -24.69 -13.04
N SER A 115 -9.20 -24.14 -13.69
CA SER A 115 -9.12 -23.74 -15.08
C SER A 115 -8.34 -22.42 -15.20
N ALA A 116 -7.89 -22.09 -16.42
CA ALA A 116 -7.23 -20.82 -16.72
C ALA A 116 -8.12 -19.59 -16.36
N THR A 117 -9.44 -19.75 -16.36
CA THR A 117 -10.40 -18.71 -15.97
C THR A 117 -10.68 -18.68 -14.48
N GLY A 118 -10.00 -19.52 -13.68
CA GLY A 118 -10.15 -19.60 -12.23
C GLY A 118 -11.39 -20.34 -11.75
N GLU A 119 -12.00 -21.14 -12.62
CA GLU A 119 -13.06 -22.07 -12.24
C GLU A 119 -12.46 -23.26 -11.52
N MET A 120 -12.94 -23.50 -10.31
CA MET A 120 -12.49 -24.66 -9.51
C MET A 120 -13.32 -25.89 -9.85
N VAL A 121 -12.65 -26.95 -10.29
CA VAL A 121 -13.24 -28.28 -10.48
C VAL A 121 -12.68 -29.19 -9.39
N VAL A 122 -13.56 -29.70 -8.55
CA VAL A 122 -13.19 -30.68 -7.53
C VAL A 122 -13.74 -32.05 -7.95
N PRO A 123 -12.86 -33.04 -8.27
CA PRO A 123 -13.32 -34.37 -8.60
C PRO A 123 -13.99 -35.03 -7.39
N LEU A 124 -15.16 -35.59 -7.59
CA LEU A 124 -15.82 -36.43 -6.60
C LEU A 124 -15.23 -37.82 -6.66
N LEU A 125 -14.58 -38.30 -5.59
CA LEU A 125 -13.90 -39.60 -5.55
C LEU A 125 -14.79 -40.71 -5.07
N GLY A 126 -15.88 -40.40 -4.34
CA GLY A 126 -16.83 -41.39 -3.86
C GLY A 126 -18.02 -40.76 -3.13
N VAL A 127 -19.10 -41.53 -3.09
CA VAL A 127 -20.32 -41.20 -2.31
C VAL A 127 -20.52 -42.35 -1.34
N ALA A 128 -20.83 -42.09 -0.08
CA ALA A 128 -21.08 -43.12 0.91
C ALA A 128 -22.18 -44.08 0.44
N SER A 129 -21.97 -45.37 0.63
CA SER A 129 -22.77 -46.45 0.06
C SER A 129 -24.25 -46.48 0.41
N ASN A 130 -24.68 -45.67 1.37
CA ASN A 130 -26.05 -45.52 1.89
C ASN A 130 -26.77 -44.32 1.33
N ALA A 131 -26.14 -43.49 0.52
CA ALA A 131 -26.76 -42.29 -0.04
C ALA A 131 -27.68 -42.68 -1.20
N ARG A 132 -29.01 -42.64 -1.00
CA ARG A 132 -29.98 -42.74 -2.07
C ARG A 132 -30.44 -41.34 -2.47
N ILE A 133 -29.97 -40.89 -3.60
CA ILE A 133 -30.51 -39.66 -4.25
C ILE A 133 -31.62 -40.15 -5.19
N LYS A 134 -32.84 -39.68 -4.97
CA LYS A 134 -33.97 -40.02 -5.81
C LYS A 134 -33.71 -39.58 -7.28
N GLY A 135 -33.65 -40.52 -8.19
CA GLY A 135 -33.43 -40.32 -9.62
C GLY A 135 -31.97 -40.39 -10.11
N VAL A 136 -31.03 -40.71 -9.25
CA VAL A 136 -29.63 -40.92 -9.63
C VAL A 136 -29.24 -42.37 -9.23
N ASN A 137 -28.99 -43.21 -10.20
CA ASN A 137 -28.35 -44.52 -9.94
C ASN A 137 -26.92 -44.26 -9.47
N ALA A 138 -26.50 -44.89 -8.38
CA ALA A 138 -25.16 -44.75 -7.83
C ALA A 138 -24.10 -45.02 -8.91
N VAL A 139 -23.49 -43.99 -9.44
CA VAL A 139 -22.43 -44.06 -10.42
C VAL A 139 -21.10 -43.90 -9.68
N PRO A 140 -20.11 -44.78 -9.91
CA PRO A 140 -18.86 -44.79 -9.13
C PRO A 140 -17.96 -43.57 -9.30
N ALA A 141 -18.27 -42.63 -10.16
CA ALA A 141 -17.54 -41.37 -10.29
C ALA A 141 -18.47 -40.27 -10.80
N VAL A 142 -18.92 -39.45 -9.90
CA VAL A 142 -19.65 -38.22 -10.27
C VAL A 142 -18.65 -37.07 -10.32
N ARG A 143 -18.55 -36.41 -11.45
CA ARG A 143 -17.79 -35.15 -11.60
C ARG A 143 -18.65 -34.02 -11.02
N ALA A 144 -18.27 -33.57 -9.87
CA ALA A 144 -18.91 -32.37 -9.31
C ALA A 144 -18.18 -31.12 -9.82
N VAL A 145 -18.89 -30.26 -10.51
CA VAL A 145 -18.46 -28.90 -10.80
C VAL A 145 -19.01 -28.08 -9.66
N LEU A 146 -18.18 -27.75 -8.69
CA LEU A 146 -18.52 -26.71 -7.73
C LEU A 146 -18.57 -25.40 -8.52
N GLY A 147 -19.71 -24.77 -8.56
CA GLY A 147 -19.83 -23.41 -9.07
C GLY A 147 -18.78 -22.54 -8.33
N ARG A 148 -18.20 -21.61 -9.05
CA ARG A 148 -17.10 -20.74 -8.61
C ARG A 148 -17.10 -20.45 -7.13
N VAL A 149 -16.10 -20.96 -6.42
CA VAL A 149 -15.75 -20.45 -5.10
C VAL A 149 -14.88 -19.23 -5.31
N ASP A 150 -15.48 -18.09 -5.54
CA ASP A 150 -14.76 -16.83 -5.61
C ASP A 150 -14.58 -16.28 -4.17
N LEU A 151 -13.74 -16.95 -3.39
CA LEU A 151 -13.22 -16.39 -2.13
C LEU A 151 -12.30 -15.19 -2.40
N LEU A 152 -11.80 -15.07 -3.61
CA LEU A 152 -11.04 -13.92 -4.08
C LEU A 152 -11.93 -13.10 -5.02
N PRO A 153 -11.92 -11.76 -4.94
CA PRO A 153 -12.56 -10.92 -5.91
C PRO A 153 -12.18 -11.37 -7.32
N LYS A 154 -13.17 -11.47 -8.22
CA LYS A 154 -12.89 -11.82 -9.61
C LYS A 154 -11.84 -10.88 -10.15
N LEU A 155 -10.79 -11.45 -10.75
CA LEU A 155 -9.90 -10.64 -11.57
C LEU A 155 -10.72 -10.12 -12.76
N HIS A 156 -10.68 -8.81 -12.94
CA HIS A 156 -11.27 -8.13 -14.07
C HIS A 156 -10.34 -7.01 -14.56
N ALA A 157 -10.52 -6.56 -15.78
CA ALA A 157 -9.67 -5.50 -16.34
C ALA A 157 -9.85 -4.20 -15.56
N LEU A 158 -8.75 -3.47 -15.33
CA LEU A 158 -8.80 -2.21 -14.59
C LEU A 158 -9.70 -1.15 -15.25
N LYS A 159 -9.88 -1.21 -16.56
CA LYS A 159 -10.86 -0.38 -17.29
C LYS A 159 -12.30 -0.51 -16.80
N THR A 160 -12.61 -1.55 -16.04
CA THR A 160 -13.95 -1.76 -15.46
C THR A 160 -14.07 -1.16 -14.05
N VAL A 161 -12.99 -0.65 -13.48
CA VAL A 161 -12.98 -0.01 -12.17
C VAL A 161 -13.08 1.49 -12.33
N GLU A 162 -14.10 2.06 -11.73
CA GLU A 162 -14.25 3.51 -11.68
C GLU A 162 -13.24 4.12 -10.70
N VAL A 163 -12.62 5.23 -11.11
CA VAL A 163 -11.78 6.03 -10.19
C VAL A 163 -12.66 6.51 -9.03
N PRO A 164 -12.26 6.27 -7.78
CA PRO A 164 -13.06 6.67 -6.62
C PRO A 164 -13.45 8.15 -6.69
N PRO A 165 -14.75 8.49 -6.72
CA PRO A 165 -15.17 9.88 -6.79
C PRO A 165 -14.77 10.62 -5.51
N VAL A 166 -14.33 11.86 -5.67
CA VAL A 166 -14.03 12.77 -4.57
C VAL A 166 -15.26 13.65 -4.34
N PRO A 167 -16.07 13.41 -3.29
CA PRO A 167 -17.23 14.21 -2.99
C PRO A 167 -16.85 15.68 -2.74
N ASP A 168 -17.73 16.61 -3.08
CA ASP A 168 -17.57 18.05 -2.85
C ASP A 168 -16.35 18.71 -3.50
N LEU A 169 -15.62 18.01 -4.37
CA LEU A 169 -14.46 18.56 -5.08
C LEU A 169 -14.81 19.86 -5.85
N ASN A 170 -16.03 19.94 -6.40
CA ASN A 170 -16.52 21.12 -7.11
C ASN A 170 -16.68 22.36 -6.22
N ALA A 171 -16.66 22.24 -4.88
CA ALA A 171 -16.63 23.39 -3.99
C ALA A 171 -15.26 24.12 -4.00
N PHE A 172 -14.22 23.43 -4.42
CA PHE A 172 -12.84 23.92 -4.50
C PHE A 172 -12.42 24.25 -5.93
N ILE A 173 -12.68 23.31 -6.86
CA ILE A 173 -12.24 23.41 -8.25
C ILE A 173 -13.31 24.06 -9.12
N ARG A 174 -12.91 25.11 -9.81
CA ARG A 174 -13.72 25.79 -10.83
C ARG A 174 -13.63 25.10 -12.20
N ASP A 175 -12.42 24.68 -12.58
CA ASP A 175 -12.14 24.01 -13.86
C ASP A 175 -11.20 22.85 -13.69
N LYS A 176 -11.71 21.64 -13.96
CA LYS A 176 -10.95 20.38 -13.76
C LYS A 176 -9.72 20.30 -14.66
N LYS A 177 -9.83 20.74 -15.91
CA LYS A 177 -8.70 20.68 -16.85
C LYS A 177 -7.57 21.58 -16.36
N SER A 178 -7.86 22.81 -15.97
CA SER A 178 -6.86 23.72 -15.40
C SER A 178 -6.25 23.20 -14.10
N ALA A 179 -7.02 22.44 -13.29
CA ALA A 179 -6.48 21.81 -12.08
C ALA A 179 -5.49 20.67 -12.40
N ILE A 180 -5.76 19.87 -13.44
CA ILE A 180 -4.84 18.84 -13.95
C ILE A 180 -3.57 19.47 -14.53
N GLU A 181 -3.73 20.54 -15.33
CA GLU A 181 -2.60 21.30 -15.90
C GLU A 181 -1.69 21.85 -14.79
N LEU A 182 -2.29 22.48 -13.76
CA LEU A 182 -1.56 22.97 -12.59
C LEU A 182 -0.87 21.84 -11.83
N GLY A 183 -1.56 20.72 -11.62
CA GLY A 183 -1.04 19.54 -10.93
C GLY A 183 0.18 18.95 -11.64
N LYS A 184 0.11 18.74 -12.97
CA LYS A 184 1.26 18.27 -13.76
C LYS A 184 2.43 19.23 -13.69
N ALA A 185 2.17 20.54 -13.81
CA ALA A 185 3.22 21.55 -13.72
C ALA A 185 3.89 21.54 -12.33
N LEU A 186 3.12 21.48 -11.24
CA LEU A 186 3.66 21.44 -9.87
C LEU A 186 4.43 20.14 -9.59
N PHE A 187 3.94 19.00 -10.05
CA PHE A 187 4.59 17.70 -9.84
C PHE A 187 5.97 17.62 -10.49
N TRP A 188 6.15 18.27 -11.65
CA TRP A 188 7.40 18.28 -12.41
C TRP A 188 8.28 19.52 -12.15
N GLU A 189 7.86 20.51 -11.33
CA GLU A 189 8.60 21.74 -11.09
C GLU A 189 9.85 21.53 -10.23
N SER A 190 11.02 21.58 -10.86
CA SER A 190 12.31 21.39 -10.19
C SER A 190 12.63 22.48 -9.14
N ASN A 191 12.05 23.67 -9.28
CA ASN A 191 12.25 24.77 -8.32
C ASN A 191 11.24 24.74 -7.17
N ALA A 192 10.31 23.80 -7.14
CA ALA A 192 9.36 23.69 -6.01
C ALA A 192 10.11 23.29 -4.73
N GLY A 193 10.91 22.25 -4.81
CA GLY A 193 11.76 21.81 -3.69
C GLY A 193 13.02 22.68 -3.52
N SER A 194 13.71 22.46 -2.41
CA SER A 194 15.08 22.93 -2.22
C SER A 194 16.04 22.10 -3.06
N ASP A 195 17.21 22.64 -3.36
CA ASP A 195 18.28 21.96 -4.10
C ASP A 195 17.84 21.37 -5.45
N GLY A 196 16.79 21.92 -6.09
CA GLY A 196 16.33 21.52 -7.42
C GLY A 196 15.44 20.28 -7.48
N ASN A 197 14.78 19.91 -6.38
CA ASN A 197 13.93 18.73 -6.32
C ASN A 197 12.46 19.04 -6.70
N ALA A 198 11.88 18.15 -7.50
CA ALA A 198 10.46 18.03 -7.80
C ALA A 198 9.89 16.75 -7.19
N CYS A 199 8.56 16.56 -7.15
CA CYS A 199 7.96 15.25 -6.88
C CYS A 199 8.48 14.19 -7.86
N ALA A 200 8.54 14.56 -9.14
CA ALA A 200 9.09 13.72 -10.20
C ALA A 200 10.56 13.33 -9.99
N SER A 201 11.33 14.03 -9.14
CA SER A 201 12.72 13.62 -8.84
C SER A 201 12.84 12.24 -8.22
N CYS A 202 11.77 11.76 -7.56
CA CYS A 202 11.67 10.42 -6.97
C CYS A 202 10.64 9.53 -7.68
N HIS A 203 9.86 10.10 -8.62
CA HIS A 203 8.75 9.41 -9.28
C HIS A 203 8.82 9.50 -10.81
N PHE A 204 10.03 9.57 -11.38
CA PHE A 204 10.25 9.80 -12.84
C PHE A 204 10.19 8.52 -13.70
N ALA A 205 10.50 7.35 -13.13
CA ALA A 205 10.57 6.08 -13.87
C ALA A 205 9.39 5.19 -13.48
N ALA A 206 8.39 5.05 -14.35
CA ALA A 206 7.15 4.32 -14.04
C ALA A 206 6.51 4.77 -12.71
N GLY A 207 6.62 6.05 -12.38
CA GLY A 207 6.11 6.63 -11.14
C GLY A 207 6.94 6.30 -9.88
N ALA A 208 8.14 5.72 -10.03
CA ALA A 208 9.07 5.35 -8.97
C ALA A 208 10.49 5.83 -9.30
N ASP A 209 11.49 5.40 -8.54
CA ASP A 209 12.90 5.74 -8.72
C ASP A 209 13.74 4.49 -8.97
N SER A 210 14.49 4.45 -10.05
CA SER A 210 15.36 3.33 -10.41
C SER A 210 16.85 3.65 -10.36
N ARG A 211 17.24 4.81 -9.82
CA ARG A 211 18.66 5.18 -9.66
C ARG A 211 19.34 4.29 -8.64
N MET A 212 20.68 4.18 -8.76
CA MET A 212 21.48 3.31 -7.91
C MET A 212 22.60 4.06 -7.15
N LYS A 213 22.95 5.28 -7.58
CA LYS A 213 24.02 6.07 -6.94
C LYS A 213 23.41 7.02 -5.90
N ASN A 214 23.96 7.03 -4.69
CA ASN A 214 23.48 7.79 -3.54
C ASN A 214 22.00 7.48 -3.20
N GLN A 215 21.62 6.21 -3.25
CA GLN A 215 20.28 5.72 -2.93
C GLN A 215 20.28 4.87 -1.65
N LEU A 216 21.42 4.72 -0.97
CA LEU A 216 21.54 3.96 0.26
C LEU A 216 21.34 4.88 1.46
N GLY A 217 20.45 4.51 2.38
CA GLY A 217 20.20 5.16 3.65
C GLY A 217 20.37 4.17 4.82
N PRO A 218 20.73 4.63 6.02
CA PRO A 218 21.06 3.77 7.16
C PRO A 218 19.83 3.33 7.99
N GLY A 219 18.67 3.16 7.43
CA GLY A 219 17.51 2.63 8.18
C GLY A 219 16.94 3.57 9.24
N LEU A 220 16.90 4.86 9.02
CA LEU A 220 16.58 5.93 9.99
C LEU A 220 15.23 5.80 10.73
N ARG A 221 14.28 5.00 10.26
CA ARG A 221 13.00 4.80 10.94
C ARG A 221 13.13 4.17 12.31
N ALA A 222 14.13 3.31 12.51
CA ALA A 222 14.47 2.74 13.80
C ALA A 222 15.48 3.59 14.61
N GLY A 223 15.85 4.78 14.07
CA GLY A 223 16.85 5.64 14.69
C GLY A 223 18.31 5.19 14.45
N ASP A 224 18.53 4.32 13.49
CA ASP A 224 19.87 3.95 13.07
C ASP A 224 20.48 5.07 12.22
N HIS A 225 21.72 5.45 12.56
CA HIS A 225 22.50 6.46 11.86
C HIS A 225 23.81 5.87 11.30
N THR A 226 23.90 4.54 11.19
CA THR A 226 25.11 3.84 10.78
C THR A 226 24.85 2.97 9.55
N PHE A 227 25.56 3.26 8.48
CA PHE A 227 25.52 2.38 7.30
C PHE A 227 26.13 1.02 7.61
N SER A 228 25.50 -0.05 7.13
CA SER A 228 26.05 -1.39 7.13
C SER A 228 27.29 -1.41 6.22
N ARG A 229 28.45 -1.66 6.83
CA ARG A 229 29.71 -1.70 6.08
C ARG A 229 29.89 -3.08 5.46
N ASN A 230 30.36 -3.15 4.23
CA ASN A 230 30.76 -4.34 3.47
C ASN A 230 29.65 -5.12 2.74
N PHE A 231 28.91 -4.49 1.85
CA PHE A 231 28.10 -5.23 0.89
C PHE A 231 28.91 -6.26 0.06
N GLN A 232 30.17 -6.00 -0.24
CA GLN A 232 31.03 -6.89 -1.03
C GLN A 232 31.93 -7.84 -0.22
N ALA A 233 32.11 -7.64 1.08
CA ALA A 233 33.05 -8.42 1.90
C ALA A 233 32.33 -9.36 2.90
N ALA A 234 31.03 -9.53 2.79
CA ALA A 234 30.24 -10.30 3.76
C ALA A 234 30.63 -11.79 3.87
N GLU A 235 31.16 -12.39 2.80
CA GLU A 235 31.61 -13.78 2.84
C GLU A 235 32.75 -14.05 3.82
N SER A 236 33.63 -13.09 4.05
CA SER A 236 34.79 -13.28 4.97
C SER A 236 34.51 -12.95 6.43
N ALA A 237 33.56 -12.08 6.71
CA ALA A 237 33.27 -11.60 8.08
C ALA A 237 32.42 -12.55 8.92
N ILE A 238 31.56 -13.35 8.26
CA ILE A 238 30.65 -14.29 8.95
C ILE A 238 31.35 -15.47 9.58
N LEU A 239 32.50 -15.87 9.05
CA LEU A 239 33.25 -17.02 9.52
C LEU A 239 33.98 -16.77 10.86
N THR A 240 34.07 -15.54 11.37
CA THR A 240 34.84 -15.20 12.56
C THR A 240 34.03 -14.85 13.81
N ASN A 241 32.69 -14.62 13.70
CA ASN A 241 31.89 -14.31 14.89
C ASN A 241 31.14 -15.53 15.45
N LYS A 242 31.87 -16.47 16.03
CA LYS A 242 31.32 -17.35 17.06
C LYS A 242 31.12 -16.53 18.33
N SER A 243 29.87 -16.25 18.61
CA SER A 243 29.34 -15.57 19.77
C SER A 243 30.03 -15.95 21.10
N SER A 244 30.52 -14.95 21.78
CA SER A 244 30.66 -15.02 23.22
C SER A 244 29.30 -14.71 23.87
N LYS A 245 28.82 -15.63 24.68
CA LYS A 245 27.58 -15.52 25.46
C LYS A 245 27.56 -14.25 26.30
N GLY A 246 26.51 -13.45 26.19
CA GLY A 246 26.10 -12.58 27.27
C GLY A 246 25.78 -11.12 27.01
N GLU A 247 25.58 -10.68 25.77
CA GLU A 247 25.08 -9.31 25.52
C GLU A 247 23.70 -9.37 24.91
N GLN A 248 22.76 -8.56 25.46
CA GLN A 248 21.41 -8.38 24.95
C GLN A 248 21.47 -7.90 23.50
N GLU A 249 20.77 -8.61 22.62
CA GLU A 249 20.70 -8.33 21.20
C GLU A 249 19.94 -7.01 20.94
N GLU A 250 20.67 -5.92 20.93
CA GLU A 250 20.31 -4.79 20.05
C GLU A 250 20.63 -5.23 18.63
N GLY A 251 19.67 -5.16 17.71
CA GLY A 251 19.66 -5.64 16.33
C GLY A 251 21.04 -5.89 15.73
N HIS A 252 21.20 -7.00 15.04
CA HIS A 252 22.50 -7.48 14.51
C HIS A 252 23.22 -6.42 13.69
N LYS A 253 23.98 -5.58 14.35
CA LYS A 253 24.89 -4.62 13.71
C LYS A 253 26.21 -5.32 13.45
N PHE A 254 26.45 -5.69 12.22
CA PHE A 254 27.76 -6.18 11.81
C PHE A 254 28.76 -5.01 11.87
N LYS A 255 29.49 -4.89 12.96
CA LYS A 255 30.68 -4.00 13.03
C LYS A 255 31.78 -4.62 12.18
N SER A 256 31.91 -4.18 10.94
CA SER A 256 33.11 -4.50 10.15
C SER A 256 34.20 -3.46 10.36
N THR A 257 35.42 -3.91 10.53
CA THR A 257 36.65 -3.09 10.64
C THR A 257 37.36 -2.90 9.30
N ALA A 258 36.82 -3.39 8.20
CA ALA A 258 37.43 -3.31 6.88
C ALA A 258 36.93 -2.06 6.11
N SER A 259 37.85 -1.35 5.51
CA SER A 259 37.63 -0.18 4.67
C SER A 259 37.10 -0.61 3.29
N GLY A 260 35.82 -0.56 3.10
CA GLY A 260 35.24 -0.76 1.76
C GLY A 260 33.81 -1.27 1.74
N GLY A 261 32.86 -0.46 1.35
CA GLY A 261 31.54 -0.85 0.98
C GLY A 261 30.43 -0.26 1.87
N GLY A 262 29.45 0.37 1.28
CA GLY A 262 28.30 1.00 1.93
C GLY A 262 28.59 2.40 2.50
N GLY A 263 27.67 3.31 2.32
CA GLY A 263 27.80 4.67 2.83
C GLY A 263 27.11 5.70 1.93
N ALA A 264 27.16 6.94 2.37
CA ALA A 264 26.66 8.05 1.58
C ALA A 264 27.42 8.15 0.23
N ASN A 265 26.72 8.45 -0.84
CA ASN A 265 27.20 8.47 -2.22
C ASN A 265 27.71 7.10 -2.77
N TYR A 266 27.35 5.99 -2.11
CA TYR A 266 27.64 4.65 -2.63
C TYR A 266 26.86 4.39 -3.93
N THR A 267 27.47 3.64 -4.87
CA THR A 267 26.78 3.16 -6.07
C THR A 267 26.45 1.69 -5.90
N LEU A 268 25.17 1.40 -5.71
CA LEU A 268 24.66 0.04 -5.55
C LEU A 268 24.85 -0.76 -6.85
N VAL A 269 25.21 -2.03 -6.69
CA VAL A 269 25.32 -3.00 -7.79
C VAL A 269 24.46 -4.23 -7.51
N ALA A 270 24.18 -5.03 -8.53
CA ALA A 270 23.29 -6.19 -8.39
C ALA A 270 23.76 -7.21 -7.32
N SER A 271 25.08 -7.34 -7.13
CA SER A 271 25.67 -8.23 -6.11
C SER A 271 25.47 -7.76 -4.66
N ASP A 272 25.04 -6.51 -4.44
CA ASP A 272 24.71 -6.03 -3.09
C ASP A 272 23.39 -6.64 -2.58
N PHE A 273 22.55 -7.12 -3.49
CA PHE A 273 21.24 -7.67 -3.20
C PHE A 273 21.23 -9.21 -3.18
N PRO A 274 20.32 -9.81 -2.42
CA PRO A 274 19.38 -9.21 -1.46
C PRO A 274 20.08 -8.77 -0.15
N PHE A 275 19.47 -7.80 0.58
CA PHE A 275 20.00 -7.33 1.87
C PHE A 275 19.83 -8.33 3.01
N HIS A 276 19.13 -9.41 2.80
CA HIS A 276 19.09 -10.61 3.63
C HIS A 276 19.46 -11.81 2.75
N ARG A 277 20.71 -12.27 2.87
CA ARG A 277 21.29 -13.30 2.01
C ARG A 277 21.53 -14.58 2.78
N LEU A 278 20.98 -15.67 2.30
CA LEU A 278 21.11 -17.02 2.83
C LEU A 278 22.01 -17.87 1.94
N ALA A 279 22.67 -18.87 2.51
CA ALA A 279 23.50 -19.82 1.77
C ALA A 279 22.65 -20.65 0.80
N ASP A 280 21.45 -21.04 1.23
CA ASP A 280 20.39 -21.57 0.35
C ASP A 280 19.22 -20.55 0.34
N PRO A 281 18.97 -19.86 -0.77
CA PRO A 281 17.92 -18.84 -0.85
C PRO A 281 16.50 -19.39 -0.73
N LEU A 282 16.31 -20.74 -0.84
CA LEU A 282 15.01 -21.38 -0.71
C LEU A 282 14.77 -21.97 0.69
N ASP A 283 15.81 -22.07 1.52
CA ASP A 283 15.70 -22.50 2.91
C ASP A 283 15.92 -21.31 3.85
N ARG A 284 14.82 -20.84 4.46
CA ARG A 284 14.84 -19.76 5.43
C ARG A 284 15.74 -20.03 6.64
N ASN A 285 15.94 -21.27 7.00
CA ASN A 285 16.77 -21.71 8.14
C ASN A 285 18.23 -21.95 7.75
N SER A 286 18.58 -21.71 6.49
CA SER A 286 19.94 -21.81 5.98
C SER A 286 20.86 -20.77 6.65
N THR A 287 22.16 -21.00 6.53
CA THR A 287 23.16 -20.09 7.10
C THR A 287 23.00 -18.68 6.55
N LEU A 288 22.86 -17.70 7.44
CA LEU A 288 22.82 -16.28 7.08
C LEU A 288 24.24 -15.81 6.66
N LEU A 289 24.37 -15.39 5.41
CA LEU A 289 25.62 -14.89 4.84
C LEU A 289 25.77 -13.37 4.99
N PHE A 290 24.65 -12.63 4.92
CA PHE A 290 24.62 -11.18 5.01
C PHE A 290 23.25 -10.69 5.47
N ASP A 291 23.22 -9.69 6.33
CA ASP A 291 22.00 -8.96 6.72
C ASP A 291 22.31 -7.48 6.90
N SER A 292 21.41 -6.60 6.40
CA SER A 292 21.52 -5.16 6.53
C SER A 292 20.15 -4.56 6.80
N ASP A 293 20.08 -3.61 7.73
CA ASP A 293 18.92 -2.76 7.98
C ASP A 293 18.92 -1.48 7.15
N ASP A 294 19.99 -1.25 6.36
CA ASP A 294 20.01 -0.17 5.38
C ASP A 294 18.81 -0.25 4.43
N VAL A 295 18.44 0.89 3.88
CA VAL A 295 17.33 1.02 2.92
C VAL A 295 17.83 1.55 1.60
N VAL A 296 17.24 1.10 0.50
CA VAL A 296 17.40 1.72 -0.82
C VAL A 296 16.20 2.59 -1.09
N SER A 297 16.46 3.88 -1.25
CA SER A 297 15.42 4.88 -1.49
C SER A 297 15.97 6.08 -2.27
N SER A 298 15.11 7.04 -2.53
CA SER A 298 15.46 8.23 -3.31
C SER A 298 16.30 9.23 -2.51
N GLN A 299 17.33 9.74 -3.16
CA GLN A 299 18.05 10.92 -2.68
C GLN A 299 17.22 12.19 -2.81
N GLY A 300 17.25 13.03 -1.79
CA GLY A 300 16.51 14.28 -1.73
C GLY A 300 17.39 15.53 -1.60
N THR A 301 17.24 16.27 -0.51
CA THR A 301 17.94 17.54 -0.24
C THR A 301 19.22 17.34 0.58
N PHE A 302 20.09 18.34 0.57
CA PHE A 302 21.18 18.44 1.55
C PHE A 302 20.62 18.82 2.93
N ALA A 303 21.35 18.45 3.99
CA ALA A 303 21.01 18.85 5.35
C ALA A 303 21.15 20.37 5.54
N GLY A 304 20.04 21.05 5.84
CA GLY A 304 20.03 22.50 5.99
C GLY A 304 18.77 23.02 6.66
N ASP A 305 18.87 24.22 7.26
CA ASP A 305 17.75 24.96 7.87
C ASP A 305 17.39 26.16 7.02
N LEU A 306 16.10 26.35 6.77
CA LEU A 306 15.60 27.51 6.02
C LEU A 306 15.76 28.78 6.85
N LEU A 307 16.50 29.76 6.33
CA LEU A 307 16.61 31.08 6.93
C LEU A 307 15.59 32.06 6.38
N SER A 308 15.37 32.06 5.08
CA SER A 308 14.41 32.96 4.43
C SER A 308 14.08 32.51 3.00
N VAL A 309 12.95 32.99 2.50
CA VAL A 309 12.60 32.96 1.08
C VAL A 309 12.47 34.41 0.62
N ALA A 310 13.29 34.83 -0.33
CA ALA A 310 13.25 36.15 -0.90
C ALA A 310 12.00 36.38 -1.77
N SER A 311 11.63 37.62 -2.03
CA SER A 311 10.46 37.97 -2.86
C SER A 311 10.55 37.43 -4.31
N ASN A 312 11.77 37.20 -4.80
CA ASN A 312 12.02 36.55 -6.11
C ASN A 312 12.04 35.02 -6.07
N GLY A 313 11.64 34.42 -4.95
CA GLY A 313 11.56 32.97 -4.79
C GLY A 313 12.88 32.28 -4.43
N VAL A 314 13.99 33.01 -4.28
CA VAL A 314 15.27 32.41 -3.90
C VAL A 314 15.23 31.99 -2.43
N GLU A 315 15.55 30.74 -2.19
CA GLU A 315 15.71 30.16 -0.85
C GLU A 315 17.12 30.41 -0.32
N ASN A 316 17.22 30.78 0.93
CA ASN A 316 18.46 30.85 1.70
C ASN A 316 18.42 29.78 2.78
N CYS A 317 19.20 28.72 2.61
CA CYS A 317 19.33 27.63 3.56
C CYS A 317 20.73 27.60 4.15
N LYS A 318 20.82 27.52 5.47
CA LYS A 318 22.10 27.31 6.19
C LYS A 318 22.38 25.83 6.31
N ASN A 319 23.56 25.41 5.91
CA ASN A 319 23.99 24.01 6.11
C ASN A 319 23.94 23.63 7.60
N ARG A 320 23.45 22.43 7.89
CA ARG A 320 23.59 21.78 9.20
C ARG A 320 25.01 21.23 9.38
N PRO A 321 25.41 20.92 10.62
CA PRO A 321 26.61 20.12 10.85
C PRO A 321 26.62 18.82 10.05
N LEU A 322 27.79 18.27 9.80
CA LEU A 322 27.96 16.98 9.17
C LEU A 322 27.24 15.89 9.96
N ASP A 323 26.57 15.01 9.25
CA ASP A 323 25.84 13.85 9.76
C ASP A 323 26.25 12.58 8.98
N GLU A 324 25.47 11.52 9.09
CA GLU A 324 25.67 10.29 8.35
C GLU A 324 25.68 10.47 6.82
N PHE A 325 25.04 11.54 6.32
CA PHE A 325 25.04 11.89 4.90
C PHE A 325 26.17 12.88 4.57
N SER A 326 27.40 12.44 4.82
CA SER A 326 28.62 13.22 4.54
C SER A 326 29.75 12.32 4.04
N VAL A 327 30.60 12.86 3.17
CA VAL A 327 31.78 12.20 2.63
C VAL A 327 32.95 13.19 2.62
N GLY A 328 34.07 12.81 3.22
CA GLY A 328 35.29 13.62 3.21
C GLY A 328 35.10 15.05 3.79
N GLY A 329 34.23 15.23 4.76
CA GLY A 329 33.94 16.53 5.37
C GLY A 329 32.97 17.42 4.58
N MET A 330 32.26 16.86 3.58
CA MET A 330 31.27 17.56 2.76
C MET A 330 29.91 16.89 2.88
N LEU A 331 28.84 17.69 2.95
CA LEU A 331 27.48 17.18 2.91
C LEU A 331 27.17 16.56 1.55
N VAL A 332 26.46 15.44 1.56
CA VAL A 332 25.79 14.85 0.40
C VAL A 332 24.28 14.90 0.56
N ARG A 333 23.53 14.62 -0.49
CA ARG A 333 22.07 14.58 -0.42
C ARG A 333 21.63 13.43 0.47
N LYS A 334 20.71 13.71 1.37
CA LYS A 334 20.09 12.70 2.24
C LYS A 334 19.26 11.72 1.43
N VAL A 335 19.09 10.52 1.94
CA VAL A 335 18.26 9.47 1.34
C VAL A 335 17.04 9.25 2.23
N ALA A 336 15.86 9.20 1.60
CA ALA A 336 14.60 8.97 2.32
C ALA A 336 14.59 7.58 3.00
N PRO A 337 13.91 7.42 4.16
CA PRO A 337 14.00 6.21 4.97
C PRO A 337 13.15 5.03 4.45
N ARG A 338 12.45 5.20 3.34
CA ARG A 338 11.66 4.14 2.69
C ARG A 338 11.69 4.30 1.18
N ASN A 339 11.71 3.17 0.47
CA ASN A 339 11.68 3.12 -0.98
C ASN A 339 10.47 3.88 -1.56
N ALA A 340 10.68 4.65 -2.63
CA ALA A 340 9.63 5.43 -3.28
C ALA A 340 8.63 4.50 -3.99
N PRO A 341 7.36 4.41 -3.54
CA PRO A 341 6.36 3.62 -4.23
C PRO A 341 5.89 4.31 -5.51
N THR A 342 5.41 3.55 -6.49
CA THR A 342 4.84 4.17 -7.69
C THR A 342 3.60 5.01 -7.40
N VAL A 343 3.49 6.17 -8.07
CA VAL A 343 2.30 7.03 -8.06
C VAL A 343 1.26 6.59 -9.11
N ILE A 344 1.65 5.71 -10.06
CA ILE A 344 0.72 5.18 -11.06
C ILE A 344 -0.29 4.26 -10.38
N ASN A 345 -1.57 4.47 -10.69
CA ASN A 345 -2.71 3.80 -10.04
C ASN A 345 -2.86 4.08 -8.53
N ALA A 346 -2.10 5.00 -7.96
CA ALA A 346 -2.19 5.33 -6.54
C ALA A 346 -3.54 5.99 -6.16
N VAL A 347 -4.28 6.49 -7.13
CA VAL A 347 -5.65 7.04 -6.96
C VAL A 347 -6.64 6.00 -6.41
N PHE A 348 -6.40 4.72 -6.66
CA PHE A 348 -7.25 3.66 -6.14
C PHE A 348 -7.01 3.33 -4.67
N ASN A 349 -5.90 3.73 -4.08
CA ASN A 349 -5.58 3.42 -2.69
C ASN A 349 -6.46 4.20 -1.71
N HIS A 350 -7.00 3.51 -0.70
CA HIS A 350 -7.77 4.14 0.37
C HIS A 350 -6.90 5.09 1.22
N ARG A 351 -5.67 4.66 1.55
CA ARG A 351 -4.63 5.48 2.19
C ARG A 351 -3.32 5.33 1.41
N ASN A 352 -2.51 6.38 1.37
CA ASN A 352 -1.22 6.37 0.70
C ASN A 352 -0.05 6.41 1.71
N PHE A 353 1.18 6.38 1.23
CA PHE A 353 2.41 5.97 1.90
C PHE A 353 2.41 4.50 2.34
N TRP A 354 3.59 3.96 2.63
CA TRP A 354 3.74 2.58 3.08
C TRP A 354 3.04 2.30 4.42
N ASP A 355 3.02 3.29 5.32
CA ASP A 355 2.39 3.22 6.65
C ASP A 355 0.94 3.75 6.70
N GLY A 356 0.39 4.15 5.58
CA GLY A 356 -1.00 4.62 5.50
C GLY A 356 -1.27 5.96 6.19
N ARG A 357 -0.22 6.75 6.56
CA ARG A 357 -0.42 8.03 7.24
C ARG A 357 -1.08 9.10 6.37
N ALA A 358 -0.98 8.98 5.03
CA ALA A 358 -1.76 9.82 4.13
C ALA A 358 -3.23 9.38 4.15
N ASN A 359 -4.01 10.09 4.96
CA ASN A 359 -5.40 9.77 5.27
C ASN A 359 -6.30 9.83 4.03
N ASN A 360 -7.36 9.02 4.01
CA ASN A 360 -8.41 9.08 2.99
C ASN A 360 -9.07 10.47 2.94
N VAL A 361 -9.19 11.13 4.09
CA VAL A 361 -9.75 12.48 4.20
C VAL A 361 -8.63 13.51 4.19
N PHE A 362 -8.64 14.40 3.22
CA PHE A 362 -7.71 15.53 3.16
C PHE A 362 -8.23 16.74 3.92
N ASN A 363 -7.41 17.28 4.82
CA ASN A 363 -7.75 18.44 5.68
C ASN A 363 -7.28 19.79 5.14
N GLY A 364 -6.66 19.83 3.95
CA GLY A 364 -6.16 21.04 3.32
C GLY A 364 -4.80 21.54 3.82
N ASN A 365 -4.16 20.88 4.78
CA ASN A 365 -2.88 21.34 5.38
C ASN A 365 -1.79 20.28 5.42
N ASN A 366 -2.12 19.04 5.80
CA ASN A 366 -1.16 17.97 6.06
C ASN A 366 -1.74 16.59 5.79
N PRO A 367 -0.93 15.49 5.85
CA PRO A 367 -1.38 14.14 5.53
C PRO A 367 -2.41 13.52 6.48
N PHE A 368 -2.64 14.10 7.65
CA PHE A 368 -3.22 13.39 8.78
C PHE A 368 -4.75 13.47 8.92
N GLY A 369 -5.43 14.15 8.01
CA GLY A 369 -6.90 14.23 8.03
C GLY A 369 -7.45 14.88 9.31
N ASP A 370 -8.48 14.29 9.88
CA ASP A 370 -9.14 14.79 11.11
C ASP A 370 -8.30 14.58 12.39
N ARG A 371 -7.17 13.89 12.31
CA ARG A 371 -6.22 13.76 13.41
C ARG A 371 -5.59 15.10 13.81
N ASP A 372 -5.49 16.05 12.86
CA ASP A 372 -5.09 17.43 13.16
C ASP A 372 -6.33 18.26 13.53
N PRO A 373 -6.54 18.54 14.82
CA PRO A 373 -7.70 19.31 15.27
C PRO A 373 -7.63 20.79 14.85
N ASP A 374 -6.44 21.30 14.50
CA ASP A 374 -6.18 22.71 14.20
C ASP A 374 -6.06 23.01 12.71
N ALA A 375 -6.15 21.99 11.84
CA ALA A 375 -6.12 22.19 10.40
C ALA A 375 -7.25 23.12 9.94
N ARG A 376 -6.89 24.22 9.26
CA ARG A 376 -7.83 25.21 8.73
C ARG A 376 -7.37 25.72 7.37
N VAL A 377 -8.32 25.97 6.50
CA VAL A 377 -8.14 26.72 5.26
C VAL A 377 -8.89 28.06 5.37
N LEU A 378 -8.46 29.05 4.63
CA LEU A 378 -9.08 30.37 4.63
C LEU A 378 -10.15 30.45 3.54
N ASP A 379 -11.38 30.72 3.93
CA ASP A 379 -12.55 30.88 3.06
C ASP A 379 -12.99 32.35 2.99
N MET A 380 -13.08 32.89 1.79
CA MET A 380 -13.64 34.21 1.57
C MET A 380 -15.16 34.13 1.39
N LEU A 381 -15.89 34.65 2.32
CA LEU A 381 -17.34 34.70 2.31
C LEU A 381 -17.86 35.68 1.24
N SER A 382 -19.16 35.65 0.96
CA SER A 382 -19.81 36.51 -0.05
C SER A 382 -19.73 37.99 0.29
N ASP A 383 -19.56 38.34 1.56
CA ASP A 383 -19.36 39.72 2.04
C ASP A 383 -17.90 40.21 2.00
N GLY A 384 -16.98 39.38 1.46
CA GLY A 384 -15.55 39.65 1.35
C GLY A 384 -14.72 39.37 2.59
N ARG A 385 -15.34 39.00 3.72
CA ARG A 385 -14.59 38.57 4.92
C ARG A 385 -13.92 37.22 4.66
N VAL A 386 -12.71 37.06 5.15
CA VAL A 386 -11.98 35.77 5.11
C VAL A 386 -11.95 35.18 6.50
N VAL A 387 -12.39 33.92 6.61
CA VAL A 387 -12.51 33.18 7.86
C VAL A 387 -11.80 31.85 7.78
N PRO A 388 -11.20 31.34 8.87
CA PRO A 388 -10.65 30.00 8.92
C PRO A 388 -11.79 28.97 9.05
N VAL A 389 -11.78 27.95 8.16
CA VAL A 389 -12.76 26.86 8.17
C VAL A 389 -12.06 25.50 8.19
N ARG A 390 -12.71 24.49 8.73
CA ARG A 390 -12.26 23.10 8.57
C ARG A 390 -12.58 22.62 7.17
N MET A 391 -11.70 21.81 6.63
CA MET A 391 -11.88 21.09 5.37
C MET A 391 -11.79 19.59 5.63
N ALA A 392 -12.66 18.81 4.99
CA ALA A 392 -12.65 17.35 5.03
C ALA A 392 -13.07 16.83 3.65
N LEU A 393 -12.09 16.51 2.81
CA LEU A 393 -12.32 16.02 1.46
C LEU A 393 -12.05 14.51 1.40
N SER A 394 -13.12 13.71 1.33
CA SER A 394 -13.03 12.23 1.31
C SER A 394 -12.51 11.70 -0.04
N ASN A 395 -11.98 10.47 -0.05
CA ASN A 395 -11.32 9.84 -1.20
C ASN A 395 -10.18 10.68 -1.79
N ALA A 396 -9.51 11.45 -0.95
CA ALA A 396 -8.47 12.39 -1.33
C ALA A 396 -7.10 12.04 -0.72
N SER A 397 -6.82 10.74 -0.57
CA SER A 397 -5.55 10.26 -0.01
C SER A 397 -4.32 10.68 -0.82
N LEU A 398 -4.47 10.90 -2.13
CA LEU A 398 -3.40 11.48 -2.96
C LEU A 398 -3.11 12.94 -2.59
N ALA A 399 -4.15 13.76 -2.31
CA ALA A 399 -3.94 15.13 -1.83
C ALA A 399 -3.26 15.15 -0.45
N SER A 400 -3.68 14.25 0.45
CA SER A 400 -3.02 14.03 1.73
C SER A 400 -1.55 13.62 1.55
N GLN A 401 -1.26 12.72 0.59
CA GLN A 401 0.10 12.27 0.30
C GLN A 401 0.95 13.42 -0.26
N ALA A 402 0.44 14.18 -1.23
CA ALA A 402 1.20 15.22 -1.94
C ALA A 402 1.74 16.32 -1.01
N VAL A 403 1.09 16.58 0.12
CA VAL A 403 1.53 17.60 1.08
C VAL A 403 2.58 17.09 2.09
N GLY A 404 2.93 15.81 2.09
CA GLY A 404 3.98 15.27 2.94
C GLY A 404 5.39 15.62 2.46
N PRO A 405 5.82 15.13 1.27
CA PRO A 405 7.19 15.27 0.75
C PRO A 405 7.64 16.72 0.58
N ALA A 406 6.72 17.62 0.22
CA ALA A 406 7.01 19.02 -0.05
C ALA A 406 7.63 19.77 1.14
N LEU A 407 7.41 19.31 2.37
CA LEU A 407 8.00 19.88 3.59
C LEU A 407 9.02 18.94 4.26
N SER A 408 9.23 17.75 3.74
CA SER A 408 10.20 16.80 4.27
C SER A 408 11.63 17.27 4.01
N ASP A 409 12.44 17.32 5.05
CA ASP A 409 13.85 17.70 4.96
C ASP A 409 14.77 16.56 4.50
N PHE A 410 14.21 15.38 4.30
CA PHE A 410 14.86 14.27 3.58
C PHE A 410 14.57 14.31 2.07
N GLU A 411 13.42 14.86 1.65
CA GLU A 411 12.92 14.70 0.28
C GLU A 411 13.03 16.00 -0.52
N MET A 412 12.30 17.06 -0.11
CA MET A 412 12.13 18.26 -0.95
C MET A 412 12.45 19.58 -0.27
N SER A 413 12.79 19.63 1.01
CA SER A 413 12.90 20.90 1.70
C SER A 413 14.12 21.02 2.61
N CYS A 414 14.64 22.26 2.74
CA CYS A 414 15.36 22.63 3.95
C CYS A 414 14.38 22.60 5.13
N SER A 415 14.84 22.16 6.31
CA SER A 415 14.03 22.09 7.51
C SER A 415 13.45 23.45 7.90
N GLY A 416 12.23 23.43 8.43
CA GLY A 416 11.53 24.65 8.85
C GLY A 416 10.75 25.37 7.73
N LYS A 417 10.67 24.81 6.52
CA LYS A 417 9.79 25.31 5.46
C LYS A 417 8.32 25.07 5.83
N SER A 418 7.45 25.99 5.43
CA SER A 418 6.00 25.87 5.51
C SER A 418 5.37 25.96 4.13
N PHE A 419 4.12 25.49 3.98
CA PHE A 419 3.39 25.68 2.72
C PHE A 419 3.17 27.14 2.36
N LYS A 420 3.05 28.04 3.34
CA LYS A 420 2.94 29.48 3.09
C LYS A 420 4.22 30.03 2.45
N THR A 421 5.40 29.63 2.93
CA THR A 421 6.69 30.03 2.34
C THR A 421 6.92 29.36 0.99
N LEU A 422 6.51 28.10 0.82
CA LEU A 422 6.54 27.42 -0.48
C LEU A 422 5.60 28.11 -1.48
N GLY A 423 4.38 28.49 -1.06
CA GLY A 423 3.45 29.26 -1.88
C GLY A 423 4.03 30.59 -2.33
N ARG A 424 4.63 31.36 -1.41
CA ARG A 424 5.33 32.60 -1.75
C ARG A 424 6.42 32.42 -2.79
N LYS A 425 7.18 31.32 -2.69
CA LYS A 425 8.22 30.96 -3.68
C LYS A 425 7.61 30.67 -5.05
N VAL A 426 6.63 29.76 -5.09
CA VAL A 426 6.17 29.15 -6.34
C VAL A 426 5.18 30.04 -7.09
N LEU A 427 4.24 30.69 -6.41
CA LEU A 427 3.14 31.40 -7.05
C LEU A 427 3.58 32.52 -7.99
N ALA A 428 4.70 33.20 -7.69
CA ALA A 428 5.25 34.28 -8.53
C ALA A 428 6.06 33.76 -9.73
N MET A 429 6.41 32.48 -9.72
CA MET A 429 7.22 31.89 -10.80
C MET A 429 6.38 31.65 -12.04
N ARG A 430 7.00 31.80 -13.21
CA ARG A 430 6.47 31.21 -14.43
C ARG A 430 6.64 29.70 -14.35
N ALA A 431 5.57 28.98 -14.62
CA ALA A 431 5.56 27.53 -14.45
C ALA A 431 6.58 26.83 -15.36
N LEU A 432 7.32 25.86 -14.79
CA LEU A 432 8.36 25.06 -15.46
C LEU A 432 9.42 25.95 -16.17
N ALA A 433 9.71 27.14 -15.68
CA ALA A 433 10.51 28.17 -16.37
C ALA A 433 11.89 27.66 -16.85
N ASN A 434 12.48 26.72 -16.13
CA ASN A 434 13.81 26.16 -16.41
C ASN A 434 13.78 24.82 -17.17
N GLN A 435 12.59 24.32 -17.51
CA GLN A 435 12.39 22.97 -18.08
C GLN A 435 11.75 23.07 -19.47
N SER A 436 12.17 22.22 -20.38
CA SER A 436 11.51 22.07 -21.67
C SER A 436 10.22 21.30 -21.53
N VAL A 437 9.19 21.69 -22.28
CA VAL A 437 7.90 21.00 -22.36
C VAL A 437 7.64 20.66 -23.81
N HIS A 438 7.31 19.39 -24.09
CA HIS A 438 7.09 18.94 -25.45
C HIS A 438 5.83 19.59 -26.05
N ALA A 439 5.89 20.02 -27.32
CA ALA A 439 4.75 20.66 -27.97
C ALA A 439 3.50 19.77 -28.09
N GLN A 440 3.68 18.44 -27.94
CA GLN A 440 2.60 17.44 -27.94
C GLN A 440 2.43 16.81 -26.54
N ASP A 441 2.79 17.52 -25.46
CA ASP A 441 2.49 17.06 -24.11
C ASP A 441 0.98 16.87 -23.96
N SER A 442 0.53 15.72 -23.45
CA SER A 442 -0.90 15.36 -23.43
C SER A 442 -1.76 16.30 -22.57
N VAL A 443 -1.16 17.03 -21.63
CA VAL A 443 -1.82 17.94 -20.68
C VAL A 443 -1.42 19.38 -20.94
N LEU A 444 -0.14 19.66 -21.12
CA LEU A 444 0.42 21.01 -21.10
C LEU A 444 0.60 21.67 -22.47
N ALA A 445 0.40 20.96 -23.59
CA ALA A 445 0.70 21.43 -24.94
C ALA A 445 0.15 22.83 -25.23
N ALA A 446 -1.09 23.15 -24.84
CA ALA A 446 -1.71 24.46 -25.09
C ALA A 446 -1.07 25.60 -24.30
N LEU A 447 -0.36 25.30 -23.22
CA LEU A 447 0.28 26.26 -22.33
C LEU A 447 1.77 26.45 -22.59
N VAL A 448 2.38 25.64 -23.44
CA VAL A 448 3.82 25.72 -23.76
C VAL A 448 4.17 27.09 -24.30
N SER A 449 5.26 27.69 -23.80
CA SER A 449 5.76 28.97 -24.32
C SER A 449 6.24 28.83 -25.77
N SER A 450 6.34 29.96 -26.48
CA SER A 450 6.80 29.96 -27.87
C SER A 450 8.24 29.44 -28.05
N THR A 451 9.02 29.43 -26.97
CA THR A 451 10.40 28.91 -26.99
C THR A 451 10.48 27.41 -26.66
N GLY A 452 9.36 26.74 -26.31
CA GLY A 452 9.35 25.37 -25.81
C GLY A 452 9.93 25.22 -24.40
N LYS A 453 10.34 26.32 -23.75
CA LYS A 453 10.91 26.33 -22.39
C LYS A 453 9.95 27.03 -21.42
N GLY A 454 9.39 26.23 -20.51
CA GLY A 454 8.36 26.66 -19.57
C GLY A 454 6.99 26.85 -20.18
N LEU A 455 6.04 27.22 -19.34
CA LEU A 455 4.68 27.57 -19.75
C LEU A 455 4.52 29.09 -19.91
N LYS A 456 3.44 29.53 -20.54
CA LYS A 456 3.13 30.97 -20.74
C LYS A 456 2.79 31.69 -19.43
N ASP A 457 2.17 30.95 -18.50
CA ASP A 457 1.54 31.49 -17.29
C ASP A 457 2.42 31.37 -16.05
N THR A 458 2.15 32.20 -15.06
CA THR A 458 2.65 32.01 -13.70
C THR A 458 1.80 30.94 -12.98
N TYR A 459 2.34 30.36 -11.91
CA TYR A 459 1.55 29.46 -11.06
C TYR A 459 0.34 30.15 -10.44
N ALA A 460 0.45 31.44 -10.06
CA ALA A 460 -0.71 32.22 -9.57
C ALA A 460 -1.82 32.31 -10.62
N ASP A 461 -1.49 32.49 -11.91
CA ASP A 461 -2.50 32.55 -12.97
C ASP A 461 -3.14 31.19 -13.22
N MET A 462 -2.37 30.11 -13.14
CA MET A 462 -2.90 28.75 -13.21
C MET A 462 -3.86 28.44 -12.05
N VAL A 463 -3.52 28.88 -10.81
CA VAL A 463 -4.41 28.74 -9.64
C VAL A 463 -5.73 29.49 -9.86
N LYS A 464 -5.68 30.72 -10.35
CA LYS A 464 -6.89 31.53 -10.60
C LYS A 464 -7.85 30.88 -11.63
N ARG A 465 -7.30 30.12 -12.58
CA ARG A 465 -8.12 29.36 -13.53
C ARG A 465 -8.71 28.09 -12.90
N ALA A 466 -7.92 27.39 -12.10
CA ALA A 466 -8.27 26.09 -11.55
C ALA A 466 -9.26 26.17 -10.38
N PHE A 467 -9.11 27.14 -9.49
CA PHE A 467 -9.83 27.24 -8.22
C PHE A 467 -10.84 28.37 -8.18
N HIS A 468 -11.93 28.21 -7.40
CA HIS A 468 -12.89 29.27 -7.15
C HIS A 468 -12.26 30.43 -6.40
N PRO A 469 -12.65 31.71 -6.74
CA PRO A 469 -12.08 32.92 -6.12
C PRO A 469 -12.16 32.94 -4.59
N ARG A 470 -13.16 32.31 -3.99
CA ARG A 470 -13.29 32.23 -2.52
C ARG A 470 -12.06 31.68 -1.82
N TRP A 471 -11.21 30.89 -2.51
CA TRP A 471 -10.04 30.24 -1.93
C TRP A 471 -8.73 31.02 -2.10
N TRP A 472 -8.72 32.12 -2.90
CA TRP A 472 -7.49 32.85 -3.21
C TRP A 472 -7.63 34.37 -3.35
N ALA A 473 -8.84 34.94 -3.50
CA ALA A 473 -9.03 36.34 -3.92
C ALA A 473 -9.15 37.33 -2.74
N GLY A 474 -9.08 36.88 -1.50
CA GLY A 474 -9.14 37.74 -0.33
C GLY A 474 -7.94 38.69 -0.28
N THR A 475 -8.23 39.96 -0.04
CA THR A 475 -7.24 41.08 -0.08
C THR A 475 -6.49 41.30 1.22
N GLY A 476 -6.83 40.55 2.29
CA GLY A 476 -6.19 40.74 3.60
C GLY A 476 -4.79 40.09 3.68
N SER A 477 -4.06 40.48 4.73
CA SER A 477 -2.80 39.85 5.12
C SER A 477 -3.06 38.93 6.32
N TYR A 478 -2.67 37.65 6.18
CA TYR A 478 -2.89 36.58 7.17
C TYR A 478 -1.54 36.09 7.71
N ALA A 479 -1.12 36.68 8.83
CA ALA A 479 0.22 36.50 9.39
C ALA A 479 1.35 36.79 8.39
N GLY A 480 1.20 37.85 7.60
CA GLY A 480 2.18 38.28 6.59
C GLY A 480 2.12 37.56 5.24
N PHE A 481 1.07 36.77 5.01
CA PHE A 481 0.82 36.03 3.76
C PHE A 481 -0.51 36.44 3.13
N THR A 482 -0.63 36.31 1.82
CA THR A 482 -1.92 36.43 1.11
C THR A 482 -2.80 35.23 1.42
N GLN A 483 -4.09 35.26 1.08
CA GLN A 483 -4.98 34.13 1.20
C GLN A 483 -4.49 32.97 0.32
N MET A 484 -4.03 33.25 -0.92
CA MET A 484 -3.53 32.22 -1.84
C MET A 484 -2.28 31.52 -1.27
N GLU A 485 -1.34 32.26 -0.71
CA GLU A 485 -0.17 31.69 -0.02
C GLU A 485 -0.57 30.87 1.22
N SER A 486 -1.56 31.36 1.98
CA SER A 486 -2.04 30.68 3.19
C SER A 486 -2.76 29.36 2.88
N ASN A 487 -3.45 29.28 1.75
CA ASN A 487 -4.16 28.09 1.27
C ASN A 487 -3.29 27.20 0.35
N PHE A 488 -2.00 27.47 0.25
CA PHE A 488 -1.18 26.79 -0.77
C PHE A 488 -1.06 25.28 -0.54
N ALA A 489 -1.15 24.78 0.70
CA ALA A 489 -1.22 23.34 0.97
C ALA A 489 -2.44 22.68 0.31
N MET A 490 -3.62 23.30 0.46
CA MET A 490 -4.86 22.85 -0.17
C MET A 490 -4.75 22.86 -1.71
N ILE A 491 -4.25 23.99 -2.26
CA ILE A 491 -4.07 24.16 -3.70
C ILE A 491 -3.10 23.12 -4.25
N TRP A 492 -1.95 22.93 -3.61
CA TRP A 492 -0.93 21.96 -3.96
C TRP A 492 -1.48 20.52 -3.94
N GLY A 493 -2.06 20.11 -2.80
CA GLY A 493 -2.56 18.75 -2.61
C GLY A 493 -3.65 18.39 -3.62
N ILE A 494 -4.67 19.24 -3.78
CA ILE A 494 -5.77 19.00 -4.73
C ILE A 494 -5.26 18.96 -6.18
N SER A 495 -4.38 19.88 -6.57
CA SER A 495 -3.88 19.95 -7.95
C SER A 495 -3.05 18.71 -8.32
N ILE A 496 -2.15 18.28 -7.44
CA ILE A 496 -1.33 17.08 -7.67
C ILE A 496 -2.22 15.84 -7.69
N MET A 497 -3.17 15.70 -6.77
CA MET A 497 -4.17 14.62 -6.80
C MET A 497 -4.90 14.59 -8.15
N MET A 498 -5.32 15.74 -8.70
CA MET A 498 -6.00 15.80 -9.98
C MET A 498 -5.14 15.31 -11.14
N TYR A 499 -3.86 15.62 -11.14
CA TYR A 499 -2.91 15.11 -12.13
C TYR A 499 -2.64 13.60 -11.92
N GLU A 500 -2.28 13.17 -10.72
CA GLU A 500 -1.98 11.76 -10.45
C GLU A 500 -3.20 10.85 -10.71
N SER A 501 -4.43 11.38 -10.55
CA SER A 501 -5.66 10.66 -10.91
C SER A 501 -5.78 10.33 -12.41
N THR A 502 -4.99 10.97 -13.26
CA THR A 502 -4.92 10.65 -14.69
C THR A 502 -3.91 9.54 -15.01
N LEU A 503 -3.02 9.21 -14.08
CA LEU A 503 -1.95 8.23 -14.28
C LEU A 503 -2.48 6.80 -14.07
N ILE A 504 -3.30 6.33 -15.01
CA ILE A 504 -3.95 5.02 -14.93
C ILE A 504 -3.34 4.06 -15.95
N SER A 505 -2.76 2.99 -15.42
CA SER A 505 -2.21 1.87 -16.19
C SER A 505 -3.25 0.76 -16.26
N ASP A 506 -4.05 0.75 -17.31
CA ASP A 506 -5.21 -0.12 -17.52
C ASP A 506 -5.16 -0.88 -18.87
N GLU A 507 -3.98 -0.95 -19.52
CA GLU A 507 -3.77 -1.63 -20.79
C GLU A 507 -2.66 -2.70 -20.75
N ALA A 508 -2.37 -3.22 -19.57
CA ALA A 508 -1.47 -4.34 -19.43
C ALA A 508 -2.00 -5.60 -20.16
N PRO A 509 -1.16 -6.56 -20.53
CA PRO A 509 -1.61 -7.80 -21.15
C PRO A 509 -2.71 -8.53 -20.40
N ILE A 510 -2.71 -8.50 -19.06
CA ILE A 510 -3.77 -9.08 -18.24
C ILE A 510 -5.13 -8.43 -18.52
N ASP A 511 -5.20 -7.11 -18.74
CA ASP A 511 -6.47 -6.43 -19.03
C ASP A 511 -7.06 -6.93 -20.35
N ARG A 512 -6.22 -7.08 -21.38
CA ARG A 512 -6.65 -7.63 -22.69
C ARG A 512 -7.05 -9.10 -22.59
N PHE A 513 -6.34 -9.89 -21.77
CA PHE A 513 -6.66 -11.28 -21.49
C PHE A 513 -8.05 -11.43 -20.86
N LEU A 514 -8.37 -10.58 -19.89
CA LEU A 514 -9.65 -10.61 -19.16
C LEU A 514 -10.80 -9.99 -19.97
N GLY A 515 -10.50 -8.98 -20.81
CA GLY A 515 -11.51 -8.20 -21.53
C GLY A 515 -12.28 -7.22 -20.64
N TRP A 516 -13.07 -6.37 -21.26
CA TRP A 516 -13.94 -5.39 -20.58
C TRP A 516 -15.24 -5.19 -21.38
N PRO A 517 -16.24 -4.49 -20.88
CA PRO A 517 -17.50 -4.29 -21.61
C PRO A 517 -17.27 -3.75 -23.03
N GLY A 518 -17.74 -4.49 -24.01
CA GLY A 518 -17.54 -4.18 -25.44
C GLY A 518 -16.27 -4.77 -26.07
N GLN A 519 -15.37 -5.37 -25.26
CA GLN A 519 -14.14 -6.01 -25.73
C GLN A 519 -14.01 -7.39 -25.12
N ALA A 520 -14.20 -8.43 -25.92
CA ALA A 520 -13.96 -9.81 -25.47
C ALA A 520 -12.50 -10.03 -25.05
N GLY A 521 -12.29 -10.88 -24.06
CA GLY A 521 -10.96 -11.25 -23.62
C GLY A 521 -10.18 -11.96 -24.73
N ASP A 522 -8.87 -11.64 -24.83
CA ASP A 522 -7.94 -12.26 -25.77
C ASP A 522 -6.99 -13.22 -25.04
N ILE A 523 -7.23 -14.50 -25.18
CA ILE A 523 -6.39 -15.54 -24.55
C ILE A 523 -4.92 -15.46 -25.00
N LYS A 524 -4.63 -14.88 -26.16
CA LYS A 524 -3.26 -14.73 -26.70
C LYS A 524 -2.52 -13.53 -26.11
N ALA A 525 -3.22 -12.67 -25.37
CA ALA A 525 -2.59 -11.54 -24.70
C ALA A 525 -1.60 -11.96 -23.61
N LEU A 526 -1.76 -13.16 -23.05
CA LEU A 526 -0.79 -13.82 -22.17
C LEU A 526 -0.21 -15.04 -22.87
N GLY A 527 1.10 -15.19 -22.86
CA GLY A 527 1.78 -16.39 -23.31
C GLY A 527 1.55 -17.59 -22.38
N ALA A 528 1.96 -18.77 -22.76
CA ALA A 528 1.74 -19.98 -21.99
C ALA A 528 2.40 -19.95 -20.59
N ALA A 529 3.58 -19.32 -20.46
CA ALA A 529 4.26 -19.16 -19.16
C ALA A 529 3.49 -18.19 -18.25
N GLU A 530 3.04 -17.06 -18.79
CA GLU A 530 2.26 -16.06 -18.05
C GLU A 530 0.90 -16.62 -17.60
N GLN A 531 0.25 -17.44 -18.40
CA GLN A 531 -1.02 -18.11 -18.03
C GLN A 531 -0.80 -19.11 -16.87
N ARG A 532 0.28 -19.90 -16.92
CA ARG A 532 0.63 -20.78 -15.78
C ARG A 532 1.02 -19.95 -14.55
N GLY A 533 1.76 -18.85 -14.74
CA GLY A 533 2.11 -17.90 -13.69
C GLY A 533 0.90 -17.26 -13.03
N LEU A 534 -0.10 -16.87 -13.81
CA LEU A 534 -1.39 -16.36 -13.29
C LEU A 534 -2.10 -17.41 -12.44
N ALA A 535 -2.11 -18.66 -12.87
CA ALA A 535 -2.69 -19.76 -12.08
C ALA A 535 -1.94 -19.95 -10.75
N ILE A 536 -0.61 -19.93 -10.78
CA ILE A 536 0.23 -20.02 -9.57
C ILE A 536 -0.04 -18.81 -8.65
N PHE A 537 -0.11 -17.60 -9.20
CA PHE A 537 -0.41 -16.37 -8.47
C PHE A 537 -1.72 -16.47 -7.68
N ARG A 538 -2.75 -17.05 -8.28
CA ARG A 538 -4.08 -17.19 -7.67
C ARG A 538 -4.18 -18.35 -6.69
N ASP A 539 -3.45 -19.44 -6.95
CA ASP A 539 -3.53 -20.68 -6.22
C ASP A 539 -2.31 -20.92 -5.31
N LYS A 540 -1.39 -21.77 -5.72
CA LYS A 540 -0.27 -22.25 -4.91
C LYS A 540 0.61 -21.15 -4.35
N GLY A 541 0.77 -20.05 -5.10
CA GLY A 541 1.54 -18.86 -4.71
C GLY A 541 0.84 -17.96 -3.69
N MET A 542 -0.50 -18.08 -3.55
CA MET A 542 -1.33 -17.32 -2.61
C MET A 542 -1.21 -15.79 -2.72
N CYS A 543 -0.62 -15.26 -3.78
CA CYS A 543 -0.36 -13.82 -3.95
C CYS A 543 -1.66 -13.02 -4.01
N ALA A 544 -2.70 -13.60 -4.65
CA ALA A 544 -4.02 -12.97 -4.78
C ALA A 544 -4.76 -12.82 -3.44
N SER A 545 -4.29 -13.41 -2.34
CA SER A 545 -4.88 -13.18 -1.01
C SER A 545 -4.66 -11.75 -0.52
N CYS A 546 -3.54 -11.12 -0.90
CA CYS A 546 -3.20 -9.75 -0.57
C CYS A 546 -3.25 -8.82 -1.80
N HIS A 547 -2.82 -9.31 -2.97
CA HIS A 547 -2.84 -8.54 -4.23
C HIS A 547 -4.11 -8.84 -5.03
N LYS A 548 -5.24 -8.36 -4.50
CA LYS A 548 -6.61 -8.63 -4.97
C LYS A 548 -7.05 -7.66 -6.06
N GLY A 549 -8.13 -8.04 -6.76
CA GLY A 549 -8.89 -7.17 -7.66
C GLY A 549 -8.14 -6.79 -8.93
N ALA A 550 -8.70 -5.87 -9.68
CA ALA A 550 -8.11 -5.33 -10.90
C ALA A 550 -6.88 -4.47 -10.62
N GLU A 551 -6.82 -3.87 -9.44
CA GLU A 551 -5.75 -3.02 -8.95
C GLU A 551 -4.52 -3.82 -8.48
N PHE A 552 -4.66 -5.13 -8.29
CA PHE A 552 -3.65 -6.00 -7.69
C PHE A 552 -3.14 -5.50 -6.34
N THR A 553 -4.04 -4.98 -5.50
CA THR A 553 -3.78 -4.55 -4.13
C THR A 553 -5.05 -4.60 -3.28
N SER A 554 -4.98 -5.15 -2.08
CA SER A 554 -6.09 -5.10 -1.11
C SER A 554 -6.25 -3.74 -0.42
N ALA A 555 -5.32 -2.80 -0.64
CA ALA A 555 -5.42 -1.43 -0.11
C ALA A 555 -6.30 -0.50 -0.98
N ALA A 556 -6.87 -1.01 -2.07
CA ALA A 556 -7.72 -0.23 -2.96
C ALA A 556 -9.08 0.12 -2.33
N THR A 557 -9.56 1.33 -2.55
CA THR A 557 -10.85 1.84 -2.04
C THR A 557 -12.02 0.97 -2.48
N GLY A 558 -12.02 0.50 -3.75
CA GLY A 558 -13.08 -0.36 -4.29
C GLY A 558 -13.17 -1.75 -3.66
N LEU A 559 -12.08 -2.22 -3.06
CA LEU A 559 -12.00 -3.49 -2.35
C LEU A 559 -12.21 -3.34 -0.84
N GLN A 560 -12.26 -2.12 -0.37
CA GLN A 560 -12.73 -1.78 0.98
C GLN A 560 -14.27 -1.67 0.87
N PRO A 561 -15.07 -2.71 1.18
CA PRO A 561 -16.48 -2.68 0.86
C PRO A 561 -17.14 -1.51 1.53
N GLN A 562 -17.92 -0.86 0.71
CA GLN A 562 -18.87 0.20 1.00
C GLN A 562 -19.03 0.53 2.48
N ARG A 563 -18.39 1.62 2.90
CA ARG A 563 -18.64 2.30 4.16
C ARG A 563 -18.37 1.47 5.42
N ASP A 564 -17.38 1.85 6.15
CA ASP A 564 -17.27 1.61 7.59
C ASP A 564 -17.00 0.18 8.07
N THR A 565 -16.89 -0.83 7.22
CA THR A 565 -17.04 -2.20 7.67
C THR A 565 -15.84 -3.12 7.44
N ASN A 566 -14.84 -2.75 6.61
CA ASN A 566 -13.71 -3.65 6.31
C ASN A 566 -12.35 -2.96 6.34
N LEU A 567 -12.24 -1.85 7.06
CA LEU A 567 -10.95 -1.19 7.28
C LEU A 567 -10.10 -1.95 8.30
N THR A 568 -10.76 -2.74 9.17
CA THR A 568 -10.11 -3.64 10.11
C THR A 568 -10.61 -5.06 9.90
N GLU A 569 -9.70 -6.02 9.92
CA GLU A 569 -10.01 -7.42 9.75
C GLU A 569 -9.47 -8.25 10.93
N GLN A 570 -10.14 -9.37 11.17
CA GLN A 570 -9.70 -10.37 12.13
C GLN A 570 -9.08 -11.55 11.40
N MET A 571 -7.92 -12.01 11.85
CA MET A 571 -7.28 -13.21 11.32
C MET A 571 -6.61 -14.00 12.43
N PHE A 572 -6.26 -15.24 12.14
CA PHE A 572 -5.29 -15.94 12.95
C PHE A 572 -3.89 -15.39 12.66
N VAL A 573 -3.14 -15.06 13.70
CA VAL A 573 -1.76 -14.58 13.62
C VAL A 573 -0.87 -15.42 14.52
N GLY A 574 0.33 -15.73 14.06
CA GLY A 574 1.28 -16.57 14.81
C GLY A 574 0.70 -17.95 15.16
N LEU A 575 0.88 -18.40 16.41
CA LEU A 575 0.48 -19.71 16.91
C LEU A 575 -1.05 -19.89 17.08
N GLY A 576 -1.86 -19.52 16.10
CA GLY A 576 -3.31 -19.68 16.17
C GLY A 576 -4.02 -18.65 17.04
N GLN A 577 -3.36 -17.57 17.45
CA GLN A 577 -4.01 -16.46 18.16
C GLN A 577 -4.83 -15.62 17.18
N ILE A 578 -5.95 -15.11 17.69
CA ILE A 578 -6.74 -14.15 16.92
C ILE A 578 -6.08 -12.77 17.02
N GLY A 579 -5.85 -12.13 15.88
CA GLY A 579 -5.34 -10.76 15.78
C GLY A 579 -6.23 -9.89 14.93
N LEU A 580 -6.28 -8.60 15.27
CA LEU A 580 -6.86 -7.56 14.43
C LEU A 580 -5.76 -6.86 13.64
N TYR A 581 -6.05 -6.53 12.39
CA TYR A 581 -5.14 -5.78 11.53
C TYR A 581 -5.90 -4.85 10.59
N ASP A 582 -5.21 -3.88 10.03
CA ASP A 582 -5.78 -2.98 9.02
C ASP A 582 -5.82 -3.70 7.68
N ASN A 583 -7.00 -3.79 7.06
CA ASN A 583 -7.13 -4.42 5.74
C ASN A 583 -6.24 -3.72 4.70
N GLY A 584 -5.51 -4.51 3.93
CA GLY A 584 -4.54 -4.02 2.96
C GLY A 584 -3.17 -3.68 3.54
N TYR A 585 -2.93 -3.91 4.85
CA TYR A 585 -1.65 -3.68 5.53
C TYR A 585 -1.19 -4.95 6.22
N TYR A 586 -0.07 -5.52 5.76
CA TYR A 586 0.40 -6.81 6.24
C TYR A 586 1.88 -6.76 6.62
N ASN A 587 2.22 -7.44 7.71
CA ASN A 587 3.60 -7.76 8.02
C ASN A 587 3.97 -9.04 7.26
N ILE A 588 4.91 -8.93 6.34
CA ILE A 588 5.38 -10.04 5.52
C ILE A 588 6.78 -10.53 5.94
N GLY A 589 7.35 -9.96 7.00
CA GLY A 589 8.62 -10.41 7.56
C GLY A 589 9.85 -10.04 6.75
N VAL A 590 9.88 -8.84 6.14
CA VAL A 590 11.07 -8.31 5.44
C VAL A 590 12.14 -7.90 6.44
N ARG A 591 11.75 -7.15 7.49
CA ARG A 591 12.61 -6.70 8.59
C ARG A 591 11.93 -6.90 9.94
N PRO A 592 12.66 -6.92 11.04
CA PRO A 592 12.08 -6.87 12.38
C PRO A 592 11.14 -5.67 12.55
N SER A 593 9.97 -5.89 13.16
CA SER A 593 8.95 -4.84 13.29
C SER A 593 9.43 -3.60 14.08
N GLN A 594 10.41 -3.77 14.94
CA GLN A 594 11.00 -2.68 15.71
C GLN A 594 11.89 -1.74 14.88
N GLU A 595 12.41 -2.20 13.77
CA GLU A 595 13.24 -1.37 12.87
C GLU A 595 12.39 -0.46 11.99
N ASP A 596 11.19 -0.90 11.61
CA ASP A 596 10.18 -0.07 10.98
C ASP A 596 8.78 -0.56 11.36
N ILE A 597 8.13 0.22 12.22
CA ILE A 597 6.85 -0.16 12.82
C ILE A 597 5.65 -0.08 11.84
N GLY A 598 5.83 0.55 10.69
CA GLY A 598 4.81 0.62 9.65
C GLY A 598 3.53 1.31 10.10
N VAL A 599 2.36 0.72 9.79
CA VAL A 599 1.05 1.27 10.18
C VAL A 599 0.81 1.24 11.70
N GLY A 600 1.63 0.50 12.45
CA GLY A 600 1.62 0.48 13.91
C GLY A 600 2.11 1.78 14.57
N ASP A 601 2.65 2.73 13.81
CA ASP A 601 3.17 4.00 14.30
C ASP A 601 2.07 4.96 14.77
N ILE A 602 2.49 6.10 15.30
CA ILE A 602 1.61 7.18 15.78
C ILE A 602 1.79 8.44 14.95
N ASP A 603 0.80 9.30 14.98
CA ASP A 603 0.87 10.64 14.40
C ASP A 603 1.56 11.65 15.35
N PRO A 604 1.83 12.89 14.91
CA PRO A 604 2.46 13.91 15.75
C PRO A 604 1.69 14.28 17.04
N TRP A 605 0.41 13.94 17.14
CA TRP A 605 -0.43 14.20 18.32
C TRP A 605 -0.56 12.97 19.21
N GLY A 606 0.11 11.85 18.88
CA GLY A 606 0.09 10.61 19.64
C GLY A 606 -1.07 9.66 19.33
N ASN A 607 -1.87 9.93 18.29
CA ASN A 607 -2.91 9.01 17.86
C ASN A 607 -2.33 7.88 16.99
N ALA A 608 -2.85 6.68 17.11
CA ALA A 608 -2.45 5.55 16.29
C ALA A 608 -2.74 5.80 14.81
N LEU A 609 -1.79 5.51 13.92
CA LEU A 609 -2.03 5.49 12.47
C LEU A 609 -2.98 4.36 12.08
N SER A 610 -2.89 3.23 12.77
CA SER A 610 -3.71 2.05 12.53
C SER A 610 -5.16 2.27 12.96
N PHE A 611 -6.09 1.95 12.08
CA PHE A 611 -7.51 1.88 12.41
C PHE A 611 -7.80 0.80 13.47
N THR A 612 -7.10 -0.34 13.39
CA THR A 612 -7.19 -1.40 14.40
C THR A 612 -6.87 -0.89 15.81
N ARG A 613 -5.78 -0.16 15.98
CA ARG A 613 -5.42 0.39 17.30
C ARG A 613 -6.38 1.49 17.76
N GLN A 614 -6.88 2.32 16.85
CA GLN A 614 -7.92 3.29 17.17
C GLN A 614 -9.18 2.58 17.65
N PHE A 615 -9.59 1.51 16.95
CA PHE A 615 -10.73 0.70 17.34
C PHE A 615 -10.58 0.10 18.76
N LEU A 616 -9.45 -0.57 19.03
CA LEU A 616 -9.15 -1.11 20.36
C LEU A 616 -9.08 0.00 21.43
N GLY A 617 -8.62 1.19 21.05
CA GLY A 617 -8.66 2.38 21.90
C GLY A 617 -10.09 2.81 22.23
N MET A 618 -10.99 2.87 21.23
CA MET A 618 -12.40 3.21 21.43
C MET A 618 -13.09 2.25 22.42
N VAL A 619 -12.81 0.96 22.31
CA VAL A 619 -13.29 -0.06 23.26
C VAL A 619 -12.85 0.26 24.69
N SER A 620 -11.65 0.80 24.83
CA SER A 620 -11.08 1.20 26.12
C SER A 620 -11.44 2.65 26.52
N GLY A 621 -12.40 3.29 25.83
CA GLY A 621 -12.86 4.65 26.12
C GLY A 621 -11.92 5.76 25.66
N LYS A 622 -10.93 5.48 24.81
CA LYS A 622 -10.01 6.48 24.22
C LYS A 622 -10.64 7.13 22.99
N PRO A 623 -10.37 8.42 22.73
CA PRO A 623 -10.78 9.07 21.50
C PRO A 623 -10.13 8.38 20.28
N ALA A 624 -10.88 8.31 19.18
CA ALA A 624 -10.38 7.86 17.89
C ALA A 624 -10.66 8.97 16.85
N PRO A 625 -9.63 9.67 16.34
CA PRO A 625 -9.82 10.75 15.38
C PRO A 625 -10.52 10.32 14.10
N ASP A 626 -10.27 9.09 13.65
CA ASP A 626 -10.91 8.51 12.47
C ASP A 626 -12.14 7.65 12.83
N ALA A 627 -12.80 7.92 13.94
CA ALA A 627 -13.89 7.08 14.49
C ALA A 627 -15.02 6.81 13.48
N PHE A 628 -15.30 7.75 12.59
CA PHE A 628 -16.31 7.58 11.54
C PHE A 628 -15.87 6.61 10.42
N GLN A 629 -14.55 6.34 10.30
CA GLN A 629 -13.97 5.35 9.39
C GLN A 629 -13.73 4.00 10.07
N VAL A 630 -13.63 3.99 11.41
CA VAL A 630 -13.27 2.83 12.23
C VAL A 630 -14.52 2.16 12.76
N ARG A 631 -15.27 1.47 11.92
CA ARG A 631 -16.33 0.56 12.37
C ARG A 631 -15.91 -0.87 12.06
N PRO A 632 -15.64 -1.69 13.07
CA PRO A 632 -15.23 -3.05 12.82
C PRO A 632 -16.43 -3.87 12.37
N CYS A 633 -16.35 -4.36 11.16
CA CYS A 633 -17.04 -5.57 10.80
C CYS A 633 -15.99 -6.64 10.64
N LEU A 634 -16.07 -7.64 11.47
CA LEU A 634 -15.19 -8.78 11.40
C LEU A 634 -15.64 -9.70 10.28
N PHE A 635 -14.75 -10.00 9.37
CA PHE A 635 -14.90 -11.16 8.54
C PHE A 635 -14.61 -12.37 9.45
N SER A 636 -15.65 -13.11 9.80
CA SER A 636 -15.44 -14.38 10.48
C SER A 636 -15.16 -15.41 9.42
N ILE A 637 -13.99 -16.03 9.47
CA ILE A 637 -13.67 -17.24 8.69
C ILE A 637 -14.56 -18.43 9.10
N LEU A 638 -15.34 -18.28 10.13
CA LEU A 638 -16.21 -19.32 10.69
C LEU A 638 -17.69 -19.14 10.35
N SER A 639 -18.08 -17.99 9.78
CA SER A 639 -19.45 -17.72 9.35
C SER A 639 -19.46 -16.77 8.18
N ASP A 640 -20.29 -17.01 7.15
CA ASP A 640 -20.53 -16.09 6.02
C ASP A 640 -21.25 -14.81 6.45
N ALA A 641 -21.59 -14.66 7.72
CA ALA A 641 -22.23 -13.50 8.25
C ALA A 641 -21.17 -12.39 8.44
N ARG A 642 -21.31 -11.33 7.68
CA ARG A 642 -20.72 -10.03 7.99
C ARG A 642 -21.39 -9.49 9.24
N GLU A 643 -21.04 -10.01 10.38
CA GLU A 643 -21.51 -9.49 11.64
C GLU A 643 -20.67 -8.27 12.00
N CYS A 644 -21.31 -7.10 11.90
CA CYS A 644 -20.78 -5.88 12.50
C CYS A 644 -20.87 -6.03 14.02
N TRP A 645 -19.77 -6.12 14.65
CA TRP A 645 -19.50 -6.72 15.93
C TRP A 645 -19.64 -5.77 17.11
N THR A 646 -20.08 -6.33 18.22
CA THR A 646 -19.67 -5.86 19.54
C THR A 646 -18.17 -6.10 19.68
N PRO A 647 -17.38 -5.11 20.11
CA PRO A 647 -15.93 -5.24 20.19
C PRO A 647 -15.55 -6.51 20.95
N PRO A 648 -14.58 -7.31 20.45
CA PRO A 648 -14.02 -8.39 21.24
C PRO A 648 -13.42 -7.79 22.50
N SER A 649 -13.46 -8.54 23.58
CA SER A 649 -12.73 -8.16 24.78
C SER A 649 -11.28 -7.85 24.41
N PRO A 650 -10.71 -6.71 24.82
CA PRO A 650 -9.31 -6.37 24.53
C PRO A 650 -8.33 -7.46 24.97
N GLU A 651 -8.73 -8.29 25.93
CA GLU A 651 -7.95 -9.40 26.48
C GLU A 651 -7.85 -10.59 25.52
N LEU A 652 -8.79 -10.71 24.56
CA LEU A 652 -8.87 -11.84 23.64
C LEU A 652 -8.34 -11.51 22.24
N THR A 653 -8.05 -10.23 21.95
CA THR A 653 -7.70 -9.80 20.59
C THR A 653 -6.44 -8.94 20.62
N ARG A 654 -5.38 -9.43 19.99
CA ARG A 654 -4.18 -8.63 19.83
C ARG A 654 -4.21 -7.86 18.50
N SER A 655 -3.43 -6.77 18.44
CA SER A 655 -3.19 -6.01 17.23
C SER A 655 -2.00 -6.62 16.47
N GLY A 656 -2.18 -6.95 15.20
CA GLY A 656 -1.13 -7.45 14.29
C GLY A 656 -0.54 -6.38 13.38
N VAL A 657 -0.57 -5.10 13.78
CA VAL A 657 -0.26 -3.97 12.89
C VAL A 657 1.21 -3.52 12.92
N ASP A 658 2.00 -3.93 13.91
CA ASP A 658 3.42 -3.56 13.97
C ASP A 658 4.22 -4.27 12.88
N GLY A 659 5.03 -3.51 12.14
CA GLY A 659 5.75 -3.98 10.97
C GLY A 659 4.86 -4.25 9.75
N ALA A 660 3.59 -3.84 9.79
CA ALA A 660 2.68 -4.02 8.67
C ALA A 660 2.71 -2.79 7.73
N PHE A 661 2.78 -3.07 6.43
CA PHE A 661 2.87 -2.08 5.37
C PHE A 661 1.77 -2.26 4.35
N LYS A 662 1.42 -1.16 3.68
CA LYS A 662 0.45 -1.14 2.60
C LYS A 662 0.85 -2.11 1.50
N THR A 663 -0.08 -2.99 1.11
CA THR A 663 0.07 -3.84 -0.07
C THR A 663 0.18 -2.95 -1.31
N PRO A 664 1.32 -2.93 -2.03
CA PRO A 664 1.44 -2.13 -3.23
C PRO A 664 0.68 -2.79 -4.39
N THR A 665 0.31 -1.98 -5.40
CA THR A 665 -0.11 -2.54 -6.69
C THR A 665 1.04 -3.33 -7.30
N LEU A 666 0.73 -4.41 -8.01
CA LEU A 666 1.72 -5.15 -8.81
C LEU A 666 1.70 -4.74 -10.28
N ARG A 667 0.83 -3.81 -10.68
CA ARG A 667 0.85 -3.29 -12.05
C ARG A 667 2.15 -2.55 -12.31
N ASN A 668 2.79 -2.87 -13.42
CA ASN A 668 4.11 -2.36 -13.81
C ASN A 668 5.25 -2.71 -12.85
N VAL A 669 5.08 -3.75 -12.03
CA VAL A 669 6.05 -4.11 -10.98
C VAL A 669 7.45 -4.35 -11.55
N SER A 670 7.59 -4.85 -12.78
CA SER A 670 8.88 -5.07 -13.42
C SER A 670 9.67 -3.78 -13.72
N LEU A 671 8.99 -2.63 -13.72
CA LEU A 671 9.60 -1.31 -14.01
C LEU A 671 10.01 -0.55 -12.74
N THR A 672 9.64 -1.04 -11.54
CA THR A 672 9.71 -0.28 -10.29
C THR A 672 10.67 -0.88 -9.26
N LYS A 673 11.74 -1.52 -9.73
CA LYS A 673 12.83 -1.94 -8.84
C LYS A 673 13.53 -0.72 -8.20
N PRO A 674 14.11 -0.87 -6.97
CA PRO A 674 14.14 -2.04 -6.11
C PRO A 674 12.84 -2.29 -5.36
N TYR A 675 12.67 -3.48 -4.77
CA TYR A 675 11.41 -3.97 -4.23
C TYR A 675 11.35 -3.93 -2.70
N PHE A 676 10.12 -4.01 -2.17
CA PHE A 676 9.72 -3.83 -0.78
C PHE A 676 9.83 -2.38 -0.28
N HIS A 677 9.28 -2.13 0.92
CA HIS A 677 9.28 -0.80 1.53
C HIS A 677 10.70 -0.27 1.84
N ASN A 678 11.66 -1.18 2.00
CA ASN A 678 13.07 -0.86 2.24
C ASN A 678 13.97 -1.03 1.01
N GLY A 679 13.43 -1.39 -0.16
CA GLY A 679 14.21 -1.55 -1.38
C GLY A 679 15.25 -2.67 -1.36
N SER A 680 15.09 -3.70 -0.52
CA SER A 680 16.13 -4.71 -0.26
C SER A 680 16.27 -5.80 -1.32
N ARG A 681 15.51 -5.77 -2.40
CA ARG A 681 15.52 -6.74 -3.51
C ARG A 681 15.60 -6.01 -4.84
N ILE A 682 16.39 -6.54 -5.79
CA ILE A 682 16.62 -5.89 -7.08
C ILE A 682 15.92 -6.60 -8.25
N SER A 683 15.47 -7.83 -8.10
CA SER A 683 14.79 -8.58 -9.14
C SER A 683 13.53 -9.29 -8.64
N LEU A 684 12.61 -9.59 -9.56
CA LEU A 684 11.39 -10.35 -9.27
C LEU A 684 11.69 -11.79 -8.85
N GLU A 685 12.79 -12.35 -9.33
CA GLU A 685 13.27 -13.67 -8.89
C GLU A 685 13.53 -13.66 -7.38
N GLN A 686 14.27 -12.67 -6.88
CA GLN A 686 14.56 -12.51 -5.44
C GLN A 686 13.28 -12.29 -4.62
N VAL A 687 12.29 -11.61 -5.19
CA VAL A 687 10.97 -11.43 -4.54
C VAL A 687 10.22 -12.77 -4.48
N VAL A 688 10.17 -13.54 -5.55
CA VAL A 688 9.50 -14.85 -5.58
C VAL A 688 10.21 -15.86 -4.67
N GLU A 689 11.55 -15.85 -4.62
CA GLU A 689 12.34 -16.65 -3.66
C GLU A 689 11.97 -16.32 -2.21
N PHE A 690 11.86 -15.00 -1.87
CA PHE A 690 11.43 -14.55 -0.56
C PHE A 690 10.07 -15.16 -0.16
N TYR A 691 9.07 -15.09 -1.02
CA TYR A 691 7.77 -15.69 -0.73
C TYR A 691 7.81 -17.22 -0.74
N ASN A 692 8.60 -17.83 -1.64
CA ASN A 692 8.68 -19.28 -1.74
C ASN A 692 9.27 -19.93 -0.48
N ARG A 693 10.26 -19.28 0.17
CA ARG A 693 10.79 -19.76 1.45
C ARG A 693 9.94 -19.38 2.66
N GLY A 694 8.96 -18.47 2.52
CA GLY A 694 8.07 -18.05 3.60
C GLY A 694 8.58 -16.83 4.36
N GLY A 695 9.17 -15.85 3.65
CA GLY A 695 9.69 -14.61 4.22
C GLY A 695 11.11 -14.75 4.78
N ASP A 696 11.69 -13.62 5.17
CA ASP A 696 13.00 -13.59 5.82
C ASP A 696 12.84 -13.85 7.32
N ARG A 697 11.78 -13.34 7.93
CA ARG A 697 11.57 -13.33 9.37
C ARG A 697 10.16 -13.75 9.73
N ARG A 698 10.04 -14.71 10.65
CA ARG A 698 8.77 -15.18 11.20
C ARG A 698 8.93 -15.43 12.70
N GLY A 699 7.85 -15.22 13.46
CA GLY A 699 7.84 -15.41 14.91
C GLY A 699 8.00 -16.86 15.34
N PRO A 700 7.74 -17.16 16.53
CA PRO A 700 8.41 -17.82 17.66
C PRO A 700 8.75 -19.29 17.48
N ASP A 701 8.79 -19.84 16.31
CA ASP A 701 9.28 -21.19 16.01
C ASP A 701 10.82 -21.31 16.15
N GLY A 702 11.41 -20.39 16.90
CA GLY A 702 12.73 -20.51 17.50
C GLY A 702 13.87 -19.81 16.79
N ASN A 703 13.66 -19.28 15.56
CA ASN A 703 14.77 -18.72 14.77
C ASN A 703 14.49 -17.34 14.21
N ASP A 704 13.49 -16.66 14.71
CA ASP A 704 13.03 -15.42 14.13
C ASP A 704 12.96 -14.32 15.18
N SER A 705 13.92 -13.40 15.11
CA SER A 705 13.95 -12.18 15.92
C SER A 705 12.90 -11.15 15.55
N SER A 706 12.03 -11.42 14.55
CA SER A 706 10.94 -10.51 14.17
C SER A 706 9.78 -10.51 15.16
N GLY A 707 9.85 -11.33 16.21
CA GLY A 707 8.90 -11.32 17.30
C GLY A 707 8.94 -9.98 18.02
N TYR A 708 8.06 -9.05 17.67
CA TYR A 708 7.88 -7.84 18.44
C TYR A 708 7.33 -8.20 19.83
N SER A 709 8.11 -7.91 20.85
CA SER A 709 7.72 -8.01 22.26
C SER A 709 7.17 -6.71 22.81
N GLY A 710 6.45 -5.93 21.98
CA GLY A 710 5.83 -4.67 22.37
C GLY A 710 4.70 -4.86 23.40
N PRO A 711 4.19 -3.78 24.01
CA PRO A 711 3.18 -3.82 25.06
C PRO A 711 1.86 -4.51 24.68
N ASN A 712 1.68 -4.85 23.42
CA ASN A 712 0.53 -5.60 22.91
C ASN A 712 0.88 -7.04 22.49
N ALA A 713 2.13 -7.47 22.68
CA ALA A 713 2.49 -8.86 22.54
C ALA A 713 2.09 -9.58 23.82
N ALA A 714 0.96 -10.24 23.83
CA ALA A 714 0.58 -11.08 24.98
C ALA A 714 1.62 -12.20 25.16
N GLY A 715 2.54 -11.99 26.11
CA GLY A 715 3.43 -13.00 26.66
C GLY A 715 4.20 -13.86 25.66
N GLY A 716 5.39 -13.40 25.29
CA GLY A 716 6.42 -14.25 24.71
C GLY A 716 6.35 -14.45 23.19
N GLY A 717 6.90 -13.51 22.43
CA GLY A 717 7.49 -13.80 21.11
C GLY A 717 6.53 -14.21 19.99
N THR A 718 5.30 -13.70 19.95
CA THR A 718 4.38 -13.99 18.84
C THR A 718 4.59 -13.02 17.68
N SER A 719 4.93 -13.56 16.52
CA SER A 719 5.07 -12.83 15.27
C SER A 719 3.77 -12.13 14.86
N ASN A 720 3.90 -10.89 14.33
CA ASN A 720 2.82 -10.22 13.62
C ASN A 720 2.77 -10.61 12.14
N SER A 721 3.62 -11.54 11.69
CA SER A 721 3.65 -11.98 10.30
C SER A 721 2.31 -12.56 9.86
N HIS A 722 1.90 -12.18 8.64
CA HIS A 722 0.67 -12.70 8.05
C HIS A 722 0.77 -14.23 7.87
N PRO A 723 -0.27 -15.02 8.21
CA PRO A 723 -0.19 -16.49 8.17
C PRO A 723 0.00 -17.07 6.77
N SER A 724 -0.33 -16.33 5.72
CA SER A 724 -0.02 -16.71 4.33
C SER A 724 1.47 -16.63 3.98
N ILE A 725 2.30 -15.99 4.82
CA ILE A 725 3.74 -15.95 4.61
C ILE A 725 4.34 -17.22 5.19
N ARG A 726 4.45 -18.22 4.35
CA ARG A 726 4.95 -19.56 4.66
C ARG A 726 5.62 -20.18 3.44
N SER A 727 6.40 -21.26 3.60
CA SER A 727 6.97 -21.94 2.45
C SER A 727 5.88 -22.40 1.48
N LEU A 728 6.00 -21.97 0.22
CA LEU A 728 5.02 -22.29 -0.84
C LEU A 728 5.34 -23.59 -1.57
N GLY A 729 6.59 -24.05 -1.51
CA GLY A 729 7.05 -25.24 -2.20
C GLY A 729 6.94 -25.13 -3.73
N LEU A 730 7.15 -23.94 -4.29
CA LEU A 730 7.18 -23.75 -5.73
C LEU A 730 8.44 -24.38 -6.32
N THR A 731 8.28 -25.16 -7.36
CA THR A 731 9.39 -25.67 -8.16
C THR A 731 10.08 -24.54 -8.92
N ALA A 732 11.30 -24.76 -9.39
CA ALA A 732 12.03 -23.76 -10.19
C ALA A 732 11.25 -23.34 -11.45
N GLN A 733 10.48 -24.23 -12.07
CA GLN A 733 9.65 -23.88 -13.23
C GLN A 733 8.44 -23.03 -12.82
N GLU A 734 7.78 -23.34 -11.72
CA GLU A 734 6.67 -22.55 -11.20
C GLU A 734 7.12 -21.14 -10.79
N GLN A 735 8.31 -20.99 -10.21
CA GLN A 735 8.88 -19.67 -9.92
C GLN A 735 9.12 -18.87 -11.20
N LYS A 736 9.69 -19.48 -12.25
CA LYS A 736 9.89 -18.84 -13.56
C LYS A 736 8.58 -18.42 -14.21
N ASP A 737 7.55 -19.28 -14.15
CA ASP A 737 6.24 -18.97 -14.73
C ASP A 737 5.56 -17.82 -13.95
N LEU A 738 5.66 -17.82 -12.62
CA LEU A 738 5.15 -16.72 -11.79
C LEU A 738 5.87 -15.39 -12.09
N VAL A 739 7.19 -15.40 -12.19
CA VAL A 739 7.98 -14.23 -12.59
C VAL A 739 7.58 -13.74 -13.99
N ALA A 740 7.39 -14.64 -14.95
CA ALA A 740 6.93 -14.27 -16.29
C ALA A 740 5.58 -13.55 -16.26
N PHE A 741 4.63 -14.03 -15.46
CA PHE A 741 3.34 -13.36 -15.28
C PHE A 741 3.51 -11.96 -14.67
N LEU A 742 4.27 -11.83 -13.57
CA LEU A 742 4.51 -10.54 -12.91
C LEU A 742 5.21 -9.54 -13.85
N ARG A 743 6.20 -10.01 -14.61
CA ARG A 743 7.04 -9.20 -15.49
C ARG A 743 6.31 -8.76 -16.74
N ASN A 744 5.74 -9.71 -17.48
CA ASN A 744 5.14 -9.44 -18.79
C ASN A 744 3.63 -9.23 -18.70
N GLY A 745 2.93 -9.99 -17.86
CA GLY A 745 1.45 -9.96 -17.77
C GLY A 745 0.91 -8.67 -17.17
N LEU A 746 1.68 -8.02 -16.27
CA LEU A 746 1.23 -6.84 -15.51
C LEU A 746 1.84 -5.53 -15.99
N THR A 747 2.68 -5.53 -17.01
CA THR A 747 3.37 -4.33 -17.50
C THR A 747 2.62 -3.68 -18.67
N ASP A 748 2.18 -2.46 -18.48
CA ASP A 748 1.56 -1.63 -19.50
C ASP A 748 2.64 -0.95 -20.35
N ARG A 749 2.62 -1.24 -21.66
CA ARG A 749 3.62 -0.68 -22.60
C ARG A 749 3.60 0.85 -22.65
N ARG A 750 2.44 1.48 -22.43
CA ARG A 750 2.34 2.95 -22.39
C ARG A 750 3.19 3.53 -21.26
N VAL A 751 3.23 2.87 -20.09
CA VAL A 751 4.09 3.26 -18.96
C VAL A 751 5.57 3.11 -19.36
N ALA A 752 5.94 1.95 -19.89
CA ALA A 752 7.32 1.68 -20.26
C ALA A 752 7.82 2.67 -21.33
N CYS A 753 7.00 3.00 -22.33
CA CYS A 753 7.36 3.90 -23.42
C CYS A 753 6.94 5.35 -23.16
N GLN A 754 6.50 5.70 -21.96
CA GLN A 754 6.15 7.06 -21.56
C GLN A 754 5.09 7.71 -22.47
N GLN A 755 4.17 6.91 -23.00
CA GLN A 755 3.05 7.40 -23.79
C GLN A 755 1.98 8.01 -22.90
N ALA A 756 1.15 8.89 -23.43
CA ALA A 756 0.06 9.49 -22.67
C ALA A 756 -0.75 8.45 -21.89
N PRO A 757 -1.09 8.72 -20.64
CA PRO A 757 -0.89 9.96 -19.86
C PRO A 757 0.46 10.05 -19.13
N PHE A 758 1.45 9.20 -19.44
CA PHE A 758 2.74 9.07 -18.76
C PHE A 758 3.86 9.91 -19.39
N ASP A 759 3.54 10.72 -20.40
CA ASP A 759 4.42 11.72 -21.01
C ASP A 759 4.70 12.87 -20.02
N HIS A 760 5.84 13.57 -20.19
CA HIS A 760 6.30 14.49 -19.16
C HIS A 760 7.22 15.61 -19.64
N PRO A 761 7.32 16.75 -18.89
CA PRO A 761 8.34 17.77 -19.07
C PRO A 761 9.75 17.22 -18.88
N ALA A 762 10.74 17.91 -19.42
CA ALA A 762 12.14 17.62 -19.14
C ALA A 762 12.44 17.81 -17.65
N LEU A 763 13.37 17.01 -17.11
CA LEU A 763 13.80 17.14 -15.73
C LEU A 763 15.30 16.83 -15.63
N ARG A 764 16.03 17.67 -14.91
CA ARG A 764 17.40 17.41 -14.54
C ARG A 764 17.43 16.85 -13.12
N LEU A 765 17.79 15.58 -13.00
CA LEU A 765 17.81 14.82 -11.73
C LEU A 765 19.23 14.80 -11.16
N SER A 766 19.39 15.03 -9.87
CA SER A 766 20.63 14.65 -9.19
C SER A 766 20.80 13.12 -9.24
N ASN A 767 22.02 12.65 -9.50
CA ASN A 767 22.36 11.23 -9.56
C ASN A 767 23.64 10.95 -8.75
N GLY A 768 23.57 11.23 -7.45
CA GLY A 768 24.70 11.23 -6.55
C GLY A 768 25.65 12.42 -6.76
N HIS A 769 26.88 12.29 -6.30
CA HIS A 769 27.90 13.32 -6.35
C HIS A 769 29.12 12.83 -7.12
N THR A 770 29.85 13.78 -7.74
CA THR A 770 31.10 13.48 -8.45
C THR A 770 32.12 12.87 -7.50
N GLY A 771 32.64 11.67 -7.84
CA GLY A 771 33.42 10.83 -6.96
C GLY A 771 32.65 9.60 -6.46
N ASP A 772 33.08 9.01 -5.37
CA ASP A 772 32.54 7.78 -4.77
C ASP A 772 32.15 7.98 -3.29
N HIS A 773 31.93 6.91 -2.56
CA HIS A 773 31.59 6.93 -1.12
C HIS A 773 32.81 7.22 -0.20
N ILE A 774 34.01 7.27 -0.76
CA ILE A 774 35.25 7.56 0.00
C ILE A 774 35.66 9.02 -0.21
N LYS A 775 35.53 9.52 -1.45
CA LYS A 775 35.96 10.86 -1.84
C LYS A 775 35.02 11.45 -2.88
N ILE A 776 34.56 12.67 -2.63
CA ILE A 776 33.74 13.44 -3.55
C ILE A 776 34.40 14.77 -3.86
N GLU A 777 33.96 15.40 -4.95
CA GLU A 777 34.35 16.76 -5.29
C GLU A 777 33.40 17.77 -4.63
N GLN A 778 33.98 18.91 -4.22
CA GLN A 778 33.22 19.98 -3.60
C GLN A 778 32.52 20.85 -4.67
N ASN A 779 31.29 21.28 -4.36
CA ASN A 779 30.57 22.28 -5.11
C ASN A 779 31.02 23.69 -4.70
N GLY A 780 32.07 24.19 -5.27
CA GLY A 780 32.66 25.50 -4.94
C GLY A 780 33.10 25.56 -3.48
N VAL A 781 32.74 26.63 -2.78
CA VAL A 781 33.05 26.82 -1.33
C VAL A 781 31.87 26.50 -0.42
N THR A 782 30.87 25.76 -0.89
CA THR A 782 29.59 25.60 -0.22
C THR A 782 29.61 24.58 0.93
N GLY A 783 30.61 23.75 1.07
CA GLY A 783 30.64 22.61 1.99
C GLY A 783 29.73 21.44 1.56
N LYS A 784 29.20 21.50 0.36
CA LYS A 784 28.37 20.44 -0.27
C LYS A 784 29.15 19.72 -1.36
N GLY A 785 28.83 18.46 -1.56
CA GLY A 785 29.32 17.69 -2.71
C GLY A 785 28.79 18.25 -4.03
N ARG A 786 29.59 18.13 -5.10
CA ARG A 786 29.16 18.50 -6.45
C ARG A 786 28.23 17.42 -6.99
N ASP A 787 26.99 17.79 -7.31
CA ASP A 787 26.02 16.86 -7.91
C ASP A 787 26.48 16.35 -9.28
N ASP A 788 26.29 15.07 -9.50
CA ASP A 788 26.16 14.49 -10.83
C ASP A 788 24.68 14.54 -11.24
N TYR A 789 24.41 14.55 -12.55
CA TYR A 789 23.06 14.70 -13.06
C TYR A 789 22.70 13.65 -14.10
N LEU A 790 21.44 13.26 -14.08
CA LEU A 790 20.74 12.55 -15.14
C LEU A 790 19.74 13.53 -15.79
N ASP A 791 19.89 13.79 -17.07
CA ASP A 791 18.97 14.66 -17.80
C ASP A 791 17.89 13.80 -18.48
N LEU A 792 16.64 14.01 -18.10
CA LEU A 792 15.46 13.45 -18.75
C LEU A 792 14.96 14.45 -19.80
N PRO A 793 14.87 14.06 -21.07
CA PRO A 793 14.28 14.93 -22.10
C PRO A 793 12.76 15.06 -21.89
N ALA A 794 12.16 16.12 -22.43
CA ALA A 794 10.72 16.23 -22.51
C ALA A 794 10.14 15.18 -23.46
N VAL A 795 9.06 14.51 -23.05
CA VAL A 795 8.37 13.48 -23.81
C VAL A 795 6.96 13.95 -24.14
N GLY A 796 6.52 13.77 -25.37
CA GLY A 796 5.15 14.07 -25.80
C GLY A 796 4.22 12.85 -25.74
N SER A 797 2.95 13.05 -26.06
CA SER A 797 1.88 12.04 -25.95
C SER A 797 2.15 10.72 -26.68
N ASN A 798 2.96 10.74 -27.73
CA ASN A 798 3.33 9.52 -28.46
C ASN A 798 4.42 8.69 -27.76
N GLY A 799 4.98 9.21 -26.65
CA GLY A 799 6.06 8.55 -25.90
C GLY A 799 7.40 8.58 -26.61
N VAL A 800 8.30 7.73 -26.14
CA VAL A 800 9.64 7.52 -26.72
C VAL A 800 9.63 6.37 -27.73
N SER A 801 10.68 6.29 -28.57
CA SER A 801 10.85 5.15 -29.50
C SER A 801 11.02 3.84 -28.73
N SER A 802 10.66 2.71 -29.35
CA SER A 802 10.69 1.39 -28.71
C SER A 802 12.05 1.01 -28.11
N GLY A 803 13.16 1.48 -28.70
CA GLY A 803 14.50 1.24 -28.15
C GLY A 803 14.86 2.07 -26.93
N GLN A 804 14.05 3.09 -26.60
CA GLN A 804 14.23 4.01 -25.46
C GLN A 804 13.22 3.76 -24.35
N CYS A 805 12.28 2.82 -24.52
CA CYS A 805 11.35 2.45 -23.48
C CYS A 805 12.11 1.94 -22.23
N LEU A 806 11.54 2.14 -21.07
CA LEU A 806 12.03 1.54 -19.83
C LEU A 806 12.13 0.02 -20.01
N ARG A 807 13.11 -0.57 -19.37
CA ARG A 807 13.33 -2.02 -19.42
C ARG A 807 12.79 -2.68 -18.16
N ASN A 808 12.44 -3.94 -18.29
CA ASN A 808 12.09 -4.81 -17.17
C ASN A 808 13.25 -4.90 -16.15
N ASP A 809 12.98 -5.42 -14.99
CA ASP A 809 13.94 -5.60 -13.89
C ASP A 809 15.19 -6.42 -14.28
N ASP A 810 15.02 -7.38 -15.18
CA ASP A 810 16.11 -8.19 -15.74
C ASP A 810 16.85 -7.56 -16.94
N GLY A 811 16.44 -6.36 -17.34
CA GLY A 811 16.99 -5.65 -18.50
C GLY A 811 16.39 -6.04 -19.85
N SER A 812 15.41 -6.94 -19.89
CA SER A 812 14.71 -7.29 -21.12
C SER A 812 13.81 -6.13 -21.61
N ALA A 813 13.47 -6.12 -22.89
CA ALA A 813 12.55 -5.15 -23.47
C ALA A 813 11.08 -5.48 -23.06
N VAL A 814 10.28 -4.42 -22.91
CA VAL A 814 8.84 -4.52 -22.66
C VAL A 814 8.06 -4.66 -23.98
#